data_3e8548bb8bb9486d8f70e2baa2a498a5
#
_entry.id   3e8548bb8bb9486d8f70e2baa2a498a5
#
_cell.length_a   1.000
_cell.length_b   1.000
_cell.length_c   1.000
_cell.angle_alpha   90.00
_cell.angle_beta   90.00
_cell.angle_gamma   90.00
#
_symmetry.space_group_name_H-M   'P 1'
#
loop_
_entity.id
_entity.type
_entity.pdbx_description
1 polymer ?
#
loop_
_entity_poly.entity_id
_entity_poly.type
_entity_poly.pdbx_seq_one_letter_code
_entity_poly.pdbx_strand_id
1 'polypeptide(L)'
;MLPSAIHSVRSDFARIICRKFQAGRFLVIGAAEAGKLERQFGEMGRGAVFTASSADLMAKIRQHGAASDFEIAIWFYPPEKREDDRICEELSRCASSVVLVPGAGSNVAKRRPQLVECFRQFGFSPDYECDLGELDQGTLLLRHQQSATYEALVSKVETAFARLNIRLSGVQRMLDARISELEGAHQHVAELEKKLLKLKQYRSELKRLKEQRQALRRSPERRIGQVLLAPYRLPEKLVKTVWKTFHPGRAERRRSAPLTEYQEWLQRHRATSDDLDRMRHEARGFATQPLISIITPVYDTSAQWLREAVESVLAQAYENWELLLIDDGSSIADLVDALPALAARDQRIVLDRPGRNEGISAASNRALTRADGEWVALLDHDDVLEPDALFQIVKLLQTHPDADLIYTDEDKLSENGWEAPVFKPDWSPDLFRSHNYIGHLTAMRREVVDKVGGFRSEFDSAQDYDLFFRIIEQTDRIHHIPRVLYHWRRSASSSAISVRQKPGQLEASRFAIADHLKRRDERAHVVVDWNTHAFCVRRELLKAQEISVIISARHGLAARACYIENLTKKTSYPDYEIVFIQADNESAGADAHFSRMPHRLLRFSGAHNFSALRNFAVAQTASPWILFLDDDMEVIESDWLTIMAEHVQRPDVGAVGAQLLNPNNTIEHAGIVLGVNGIAQPAFRGLSADERQVSRQLQVTRNYSAVPAACMLTRRDVFQEVGGFDESLPDAFADIDICLKMRRAGYLIVYTPFAKLYKHEPRADKIDMGSEAIMRDRWPDVVQRDPYYNANLSRERADFSLGK
;
A
#
# COMPACT_ATOMS: atom_id res chain seq x y z
N MET A 1 6.30 25.58 33.89
CA MET A 1 6.49 26.74 33.01
C MET A 1 5.33 26.79 32.00
N LEU A 2 4.12 27.12 32.45
CA LEU A 2 2.93 27.22 31.55
C LEU A 2 2.00 28.41 31.86
N PRO A 3 2.46 29.54 32.42
CA PRO A 3 1.63 30.74 32.56
C PRO A 3 1.88 31.82 31.49
N SER A 4 2.97 31.76 30.70
CA SER A 4 3.32 32.87 29.79
C SER A 4 2.67 32.79 28.40
N ALA A 5 2.32 31.60 27.93
CA ALA A 5 1.70 31.41 26.60
C ALA A 5 0.23 31.86 26.55
N ILE A 6 -0.51 31.74 27.66
CA ILE A 6 -1.92 32.18 27.77
C ILE A 6 -2.05 33.72 27.75
N HIS A 7 -1.01 34.46 28.15
CA HIS A 7 -1.01 35.93 28.17
C HIS A 7 -0.83 36.55 26.77
N SER A 8 -0.12 35.91 25.84
CA SER A 8 0.14 36.46 24.49
C SER A 8 -1.07 36.30 23.55
N VAL A 9 -1.82 35.22 23.67
CA VAL A 9 -3.02 34.95 22.83
C VAL A 9 -4.14 35.96 23.16
N ARG A 10 -4.22 36.47 24.41
CA ARG A 10 -5.24 37.46 24.84
C ARG A 10 -4.94 38.88 24.38
N SER A 11 -3.72 39.24 24.05
CA SER A 11 -3.37 40.57 23.58
C SER A 11 -3.87 40.90 22.18
N ASP A 12 -4.08 39.89 21.35
CA ASP A 12 -4.52 40.05 19.96
C ASP A 12 -6.03 39.80 19.75
N PHE A 13 -6.77 39.37 20.78
CA PHE A 13 -8.22 39.06 20.72
C PHE A 13 -9.04 40.20 20.09
N ALA A 14 -8.87 41.42 20.56
CA ALA A 14 -9.60 42.56 20.03
C ALA A 14 -9.24 42.86 18.57
N ARG A 15 -7.95 42.67 18.19
CA ARG A 15 -7.50 42.80 16.79
C ARG A 15 -8.14 41.79 15.89
N ILE A 16 -8.23 40.51 16.31
CA ILE A 16 -8.82 39.41 15.52
C ILE A 16 -10.32 39.66 15.34
N ILE A 17 -11.05 39.99 16.40
CA ILE A 17 -12.49 40.35 16.33
C ILE A 17 -12.72 41.54 15.40
N CYS A 18 -11.98 42.65 15.55
CA CYS A 18 -12.11 43.78 14.67
C CYS A 18 -11.71 43.52 13.20
N ARG A 19 -10.78 42.60 12.96
CA ARG A 19 -10.38 42.19 11.62
C ARG A 19 -11.45 41.36 10.92
N LYS A 20 -12.11 40.46 11.67
CA LYS A 20 -13.14 39.56 11.16
C LYS A 20 -14.53 40.15 11.09
N PHE A 21 -14.82 41.14 11.95
CA PHE A 21 -16.16 41.79 12.04
C PHE A 21 -16.01 43.31 11.89
N GLN A 22 -16.78 43.88 10.96
CA GLN A 22 -16.86 45.32 10.75
C GLN A 22 -17.96 45.96 11.63
N ALA A 23 -18.18 45.44 12.86
CA ALA A 23 -19.25 45.83 13.73
C ALA A 23 -18.98 47.19 14.39
N GLY A 24 -20.04 47.98 14.58
CA GLY A 24 -19.99 49.29 15.20
C GLY A 24 -20.27 49.30 16.70
N ARG A 25 -20.98 48.30 17.22
CA ARG A 25 -21.40 48.21 18.65
C ARG A 25 -21.18 46.81 19.23
N PHE A 26 -20.43 46.75 20.33
CA PHE A 26 -20.08 45.51 21.02
C PHE A 26 -20.59 45.52 22.46
N LEU A 27 -21.15 44.38 22.88
CA LEU A 27 -21.44 44.10 24.28
C LEU A 27 -20.49 43.01 24.80
N VAL A 28 -19.72 43.31 25.83
CA VAL A 28 -18.75 42.38 26.45
C VAL A 28 -19.22 42.00 27.85
N ILE A 29 -19.36 40.71 28.13
CA ILE A 29 -19.86 40.16 29.40
C ILE A 29 -18.79 39.28 30.02
N GLY A 30 -18.42 39.56 31.32
CA GLY A 30 -17.42 38.79 32.09
C GLY A 30 -16.48 39.75 32.85
N ALA A 31 -16.42 39.63 34.15
CA ALA A 31 -15.92 40.69 35.06
C ALA A 31 -14.41 40.95 34.99
N ALA A 32 -13.57 39.97 34.73
CA ALA A 32 -12.10 40.11 34.84
C ALA A 32 -11.40 40.69 33.59
N GLU A 33 -12.02 40.60 32.44
CA GLU A 33 -11.38 40.82 31.12
C GLU A 33 -12.03 41.98 30.34
N ALA A 34 -13.24 42.37 30.74
CA ALA A 34 -14.02 43.39 30.07
C ALA A 34 -13.30 44.77 30.00
N GLY A 35 -12.71 45.25 31.09
CA GLY A 35 -12.01 46.54 31.12
C GLY A 35 -10.66 46.55 30.34
N LYS A 36 -10.09 45.38 30.02
CA LYS A 36 -8.90 45.27 29.16
C LYS A 36 -9.32 45.36 27.69
N LEU A 37 -10.40 44.69 27.33
CA LEU A 37 -10.95 44.73 25.98
C LEU A 37 -11.52 46.09 25.63
N GLU A 38 -12.19 46.76 26.56
CA GLU A 38 -12.67 48.12 26.37
C GLU A 38 -11.56 49.10 25.99
N ARG A 39 -10.39 49.02 26.63
CA ARG A 39 -9.21 49.83 26.27
C ARG A 39 -8.66 49.44 24.89
N GLN A 40 -8.56 48.16 24.59
CA GLN A 40 -8.03 47.69 23.29
C GLN A 40 -8.96 48.07 22.11
N PHE A 41 -10.29 47.98 22.27
CA PHE A 41 -11.24 48.41 21.25
C PHE A 41 -11.24 49.95 21.12
N GLY A 42 -11.09 50.67 22.21
CA GLY A 42 -10.96 52.16 22.21
C GLY A 42 -9.68 52.66 21.50
N GLU A 43 -8.55 51.99 21.70
CA GLU A 43 -7.27 52.29 21.03
C GLU A 43 -7.34 52.09 19.52
N MET A 44 -8.19 51.18 19.03
CA MET A 44 -8.39 50.91 17.60
C MET A 44 -9.45 51.83 16.94
N GLY A 45 -10.01 52.80 17.66
CA GLY A 45 -10.97 53.79 17.13
C GLY A 45 -12.29 53.17 16.62
N ARG A 46 -12.68 52.01 17.14
CA ARG A 46 -13.89 51.26 16.74
C ARG A 46 -14.94 51.26 17.85
N GLY A 47 -16.12 51.80 17.56
CA GLY A 47 -17.44 51.66 18.18
C GLY A 47 -17.58 51.79 19.69
N ALA A 48 -18.81 51.91 20.18
CA ALA A 48 -19.11 51.87 21.59
C ALA A 48 -19.00 50.44 22.15
N VAL A 49 -18.06 50.24 23.10
CA VAL A 49 -17.93 48.97 23.84
C VAL A 49 -18.66 49.15 25.18
N PHE A 50 -19.62 48.28 25.43
CA PHE A 50 -20.34 48.24 26.71
C PHE A 50 -19.91 47.00 27.49
N THR A 51 -19.44 47.19 28.69
CA THR A 51 -19.03 46.12 29.60
C THR A 51 -20.06 45.90 30.71
N ALA A 52 -20.41 44.64 30.97
CA ALA A 52 -21.29 44.26 32.08
C ALA A 52 -20.74 43.03 32.80
N SER A 53 -20.91 43.01 34.16
CA SER A 53 -20.86 41.73 34.88
C SER A 53 -22.16 40.95 34.61
N SER A 54 -22.12 39.62 34.76
CA SER A 54 -23.34 38.79 34.60
C SER A 54 -24.47 39.24 35.57
N ALA A 55 -24.13 39.78 36.74
CA ALA A 55 -25.06 40.29 37.72
C ALA A 55 -25.69 41.66 37.30
N ASP A 56 -24.94 42.48 36.57
CA ASP A 56 -25.40 43.84 36.17
C ASP A 56 -25.99 43.89 34.76
N LEU A 57 -25.94 42.78 34.02
CA LEU A 57 -26.39 42.68 32.65
C LEU A 57 -27.82 43.17 32.46
N MET A 58 -28.74 42.75 33.35
CA MET A 58 -30.14 43.11 33.32
C MET A 58 -30.40 44.62 33.57
N ALA A 59 -29.62 45.21 34.46
CA ALA A 59 -29.72 46.63 34.76
C ALA A 59 -29.23 47.52 33.60
N LYS A 60 -28.12 47.09 32.95
CA LYS A 60 -27.48 47.80 31.80
C LYS A 60 -28.28 47.67 30.51
N ILE A 61 -28.85 46.49 30.21
CA ILE A 61 -29.73 46.30 29.04
C ILE A 61 -30.99 47.20 29.15
N ARG A 62 -31.58 47.31 30.37
CA ARG A 62 -32.72 48.22 30.62
C ARG A 62 -32.39 49.69 30.51
N GLN A 63 -31.15 50.11 30.82
CA GLN A 63 -30.69 51.48 30.73
C GLN A 63 -30.41 51.94 29.29
N HIS A 64 -30.12 51.09 28.36
CA HIS A 64 -29.63 51.44 27.03
C HIS A 64 -30.61 51.10 25.89
N GLY A 65 -31.84 50.72 26.16
CA GLY A 65 -32.90 50.57 25.19
C GLY A 65 -33.12 49.16 24.65
N ALA A 66 -34.34 48.94 24.15
CA ALA A 66 -34.88 47.68 23.68
C ALA A 66 -34.34 47.24 22.35
N ALA A 67 -34.26 45.93 22.15
CA ALA A 67 -34.15 45.16 20.91
C ALA A 67 -33.14 45.66 19.83
N SER A 68 -32.11 44.87 19.59
CA SER A 68 -31.16 44.95 18.45
C SER A 68 -30.11 46.10 18.50
N ASP A 69 -29.76 46.61 19.66
CA ASP A 69 -28.80 47.72 19.74
C ASP A 69 -27.32 47.30 19.61
N PHE A 70 -27.02 46.00 19.68
CA PHE A 70 -25.67 45.47 19.56
C PHE A 70 -25.56 44.56 18.33
N GLU A 71 -24.51 44.79 17.55
CA GLU A 71 -24.21 43.93 16.41
C GLU A 71 -23.58 42.62 16.87
N ILE A 72 -22.71 42.66 17.91
CA ILE A 72 -22.04 41.50 18.48
C ILE A 72 -22.00 41.57 20.00
N ALA A 73 -22.42 40.50 20.67
CA ALA A 73 -22.21 40.25 22.09
C ALA A 73 -21.07 39.22 22.28
N ILE A 74 -20.10 39.53 23.13
CA ILE A 74 -19.01 38.64 23.48
C ILE A 74 -19.20 38.18 24.91
N TRP A 75 -19.45 36.87 25.08
CA TRP A 75 -19.70 36.31 26.40
C TRP A 75 -18.58 35.38 26.83
N PHE A 76 -17.85 35.76 27.90
CA PHE A 76 -16.90 34.94 28.62
C PHE A 76 -17.65 34.10 29.67
N TYR A 77 -18.11 32.91 29.33
CA TYR A 77 -18.88 32.08 30.22
C TYR A 77 -18.03 31.45 31.34
N PRO A 78 -18.51 31.52 32.61
CA PRO A 78 -17.75 31.02 33.77
C PRO A 78 -17.77 29.48 33.87
N PRO A 79 -16.88 28.87 34.68
CA PRO A 79 -16.85 27.44 34.85
C PRO A 79 -18.06 26.82 35.55
N GLU A 80 -18.84 27.62 36.30
CA GLU A 80 -19.99 27.15 37.05
C GLU A 80 -21.32 27.51 36.35
N LYS A 81 -22.26 26.57 36.37
CA LYS A 81 -23.62 26.73 35.80
C LYS A 81 -24.50 27.54 36.74
N ARG A 82 -24.56 28.84 36.54
CA ARG A 82 -25.52 29.73 37.24
C ARG A 82 -26.13 30.71 36.24
N GLU A 83 -27.44 30.68 36.08
CA GLU A 83 -28.24 31.62 35.28
C GLU A 83 -28.00 31.59 33.75
N ASP A 84 -27.47 30.50 33.17
CA ASP A 84 -27.19 30.40 31.72
C ASP A 84 -28.43 30.68 30.85
N ASP A 85 -29.59 30.11 31.21
CA ASP A 85 -30.84 30.25 30.44
C ASP A 85 -31.33 31.70 30.38
N ARG A 86 -31.20 32.41 31.46
CA ARG A 86 -31.60 33.82 31.57
C ARG A 86 -30.67 34.74 30.79
N ILE A 87 -29.39 34.46 30.76
CA ILE A 87 -28.38 35.20 29.98
C ILE A 87 -28.59 34.92 28.49
N CYS A 88 -28.86 33.68 28.11
CA CYS A 88 -29.14 33.32 26.71
C CYS A 88 -30.41 34.05 26.18
N GLU A 89 -31.47 34.12 26.98
CA GLU A 89 -32.68 34.83 26.63
C GLU A 89 -32.44 36.33 26.43
N GLU A 90 -31.73 37.00 27.33
CA GLU A 90 -31.49 38.44 27.24
C GLU A 90 -30.49 38.78 26.09
N LEU A 91 -29.46 37.96 25.85
CA LEU A 91 -28.57 38.16 24.72
C LEU A 91 -29.28 37.96 23.38
N SER A 92 -30.25 37.07 23.31
CA SER A 92 -31.07 36.85 22.12
C SER A 92 -31.98 38.04 21.77
N ARG A 93 -32.32 38.85 22.75
CA ARG A 93 -33.14 40.07 22.57
C ARG A 93 -32.33 41.30 22.12
N CYS A 94 -31.04 41.33 22.45
CA CYS A 94 -30.23 42.54 22.27
C CYS A 94 -29.05 42.42 21.28
N ALA A 95 -28.72 41.24 20.79
CA ALA A 95 -27.59 41.03 19.86
C ALA A 95 -27.96 40.19 18.65
N SER A 96 -27.46 40.56 17.49
CA SER A 96 -27.61 39.77 16.25
C SER A 96 -26.62 38.61 16.13
N SER A 97 -25.50 38.67 16.86
CA SER A 97 -24.49 37.66 16.91
C SER A 97 -23.86 37.54 18.29
N VAL A 98 -23.57 36.34 18.74
CA VAL A 98 -22.97 36.06 20.04
C VAL A 98 -21.67 35.26 19.86
N VAL A 99 -20.57 35.76 20.40
CA VAL A 99 -19.29 35.05 20.46
C VAL A 99 -19.12 34.42 21.83
N LEU A 100 -19.17 33.11 21.92
CA LEU A 100 -18.96 32.38 23.16
C LEU A 100 -17.45 32.12 23.35
N VAL A 101 -16.90 32.64 24.45
CA VAL A 101 -15.49 32.46 24.82
C VAL A 101 -15.40 31.71 26.15
N PRO A 102 -14.68 30.56 26.22
CA PRO A 102 -14.54 29.82 27.45
C PRO A 102 -13.70 30.61 28.47
N GLY A 103 -14.21 30.73 29.71
CA GLY A 103 -13.45 31.27 30.83
C GLY A 103 -12.40 30.30 31.36
N ALA A 104 -11.41 30.79 32.10
CA ALA A 104 -10.37 29.96 32.70
C ALA A 104 -10.97 28.91 33.65
N GLY A 105 -10.61 27.60 33.42
CA GLY A 105 -11.12 26.47 34.21
C GLY A 105 -12.48 25.90 33.79
N SER A 106 -13.10 26.41 32.70
CA SER A 106 -14.35 25.87 32.18
C SER A 106 -14.14 24.50 31.49
N ASN A 107 -15.04 23.54 31.73
CA ASN A 107 -15.07 22.29 30.99
C ASN A 107 -15.82 22.47 29.67
N VAL A 108 -15.08 22.93 28.64
CA VAL A 108 -15.63 23.31 27.34
C VAL A 108 -16.40 22.17 26.69
N ALA A 109 -15.89 20.94 26.78
CA ALA A 109 -16.49 19.76 26.14
C ALA A 109 -17.89 19.44 26.65
N LYS A 110 -18.17 19.75 27.95
CA LYS A 110 -19.51 19.51 28.56
C LYS A 110 -20.45 20.67 28.46
N ARG A 111 -19.97 21.91 28.56
CA ARG A 111 -20.86 23.11 28.66
C ARG A 111 -21.19 23.70 27.29
N ARG A 112 -20.31 23.68 26.34
CA ARG A 112 -20.52 24.26 25.01
C ARG A 112 -21.77 23.70 24.30
N PRO A 113 -22.02 22.39 24.24
CA PRO A 113 -23.27 21.89 23.65
C PRO A 113 -24.53 22.34 24.34
N GLN A 114 -24.50 22.49 25.69
CA GLN A 114 -25.63 22.94 26.47
C GLN A 114 -25.97 24.41 26.20
N LEU A 115 -24.95 25.28 26.07
CA LEU A 115 -25.13 26.69 25.71
C LEU A 115 -25.63 26.88 24.28
N VAL A 116 -25.10 26.09 23.33
CA VAL A 116 -25.59 26.10 21.95
C VAL A 116 -27.04 25.70 21.89
N GLU A 117 -27.48 24.70 22.64
CA GLU A 117 -28.87 24.26 22.70
C GLU A 117 -29.76 25.32 23.36
N CYS A 118 -29.31 25.99 24.41
CA CYS A 118 -30.01 27.10 25.02
C CYS A 118 -30.24 28.25 24.02
N PHE A 119 -29.20 28.67 23.27
CA PHE A 119 -29.35 29.72 22.26
C PHE A 119 -30.21 29.32 21.07
N ARG A 120 -30.23 28.03 20.72
CA ARG A 120 -31.06 27.48 19.64
C ARG A 120 -32.57 27.72 19.92
N GLN A 121 -33.01 27.61 21.17
CA GLN A 121 -34.39 27.86 21.55
C GLN A 121 -34.82 29.31 21.24
N PHE A 122 -33.86 30.24 21.12
CA PHE A 122 -34.10 31.66 20.81
C PHE A 122 -33.72 32.02 19.36
N GLY A 123 -33.55 31.04 18.48
CA GLY A 123 -33.34 31.27 17.06
C GLY A 123 -31.88 31.51 16.66
N PHE A 124 -30.90 31.22 17.53
CA PHE A 124 -29.48 31.29 17.17
C PHE A 124 -28.92 29.95 16.71
N SER A 125 -28.04 30.02 15.76
CA SER A 125 -27.30 28.85 15.28
C SER A 125 -25.80 29.10 15.15
N PRO A 126 -24.95 28.08 15.34
CA PRO A 126 -23.50 28.18 15.17
C PRO A 126 -23.13 28.56 13.73
N ASP A 127 -22.23 29.54 13.58
CA ASP A 127 -21.61 29.88 12.30
C ASP A 127 -20.23 29.21 12.22
N TYR A 128 -20.16 28.04 11.62
CA TYR A 128 -18.94 27.28 11.43
C TYR A 128 -18.13 27.74 10.19
N GLU A 129 -18.68 28.61 9.34
CA GLU A 129 -17.93 29.20 8.22
C GLU A 129 -17.02 30.34 8.69
N CYS A 130 -17.33 30.92 9.85
CA CYS A 130 -16.47 31.92 10.46
C CYS A 130 -15.34 31.24 11.25
N ASP A 131 -14.15 31.20 10.67
CA ASP A 131 -12.96 30.66 11.33
C ASP A 131 -12.48 31.64 12.44
N LEU A 132 -12.74 31.25 13.70
CA LEU A 132 -12.26 31.88 14.90
C LEU A 132 -11.13 31.10 15.59
N GLY A 133 -10.51 30.12 14.87
CA GLY A 133 -9.48 29.24 15.41
C GLY A 133 -8.24 29.96 15.93
N GLU A 134 -8.00 31.19 15.47
CA GLU A 134 -6.91 32.05 15.97
C GLU A 134 -7.13 32.53 17.40
N LEU A 135 -8.39 32.47 17.92
CA LEU A 135 -8.73 33.02 19.26
C LEU A 135 -8.53 32.00 20.38
N ASP A 136 -9.22 30.89 20.28
CA ASP A 136 -9.12 29.72 21.17
C ASP A 136 -9.93 28.58 20.55
N GLN A 137 -9.48 27.33 20.73
CA GLN A 137 -10.18 26.14 20.19
C GLN A 137 -11.61 25.97 20.72
N GLY A 138 -11.98 26.65 21.78
CA GLY A 138 -13.33 26.65 22.37
C GLY A 138 -14.26 27.79 21.92
N THR A 139 -13.77 28.81 21.21
CA THR A 139 -14.55 29.97 20.79
C THR A 139 -15.52 29.62 19.67
N LEU A 140 -16.76 30.13 19.74
CA LEU A 140 -17.83 29.85 18.80
C LEU A 140 -18.64 31.10 18.53
N LEU A 141 -18.93 31.38 17.25
CA LEU A 141 -19.88 32.39 16.84
C LEU A 141 -21.29 31.79 16.71
N LEU A 142 -22.29 32.47 17.28
CA LEU A 142 -23.71 32.17 17.11
C LEU A 142 -24.38 33.35 16.39
N ARG A 143 -25.19 33.09 15.34
CA ARG A 143 -25.95 34.10 14.63
C ARG A 143 -27.45 33.89 14.81
N HIS A 144 -28.20 34.99 15.01
CA HIS A 144 -29.66 34.95 15.01
C HIS A 144 -30.16 34.82 13.57
N GLN A 145 -30.98 33.81 13.31
CA GLN A 145 -31.57 33.61 11.99
C GLN A 145 -32.96 34.25 11.90
N GLN A 146 -33.08 35.30 11.10
CA GLN A 146 -34.35 35.62 10.49
C GLN A 146 -34.55 34.75 9.24
N SER A 147 -35.39 33.72 9.38
CA SER A 147 -35.99 32.90 8.31
C SER A 147 -35.07 32.48 7.15
N ALA A 148 -34.19 31.50 7.37
CA ALA A 148 -33.73 30.63 6.28
C ALA A 148 -33.59 29.21 6.85
N THR A 149 -34.44 28.38 6.40
CA THR A 149 -34.59 26.92 6.58
C THR A 149 -33.53 26.20 7.46
N TYR A 150 -34.02 25.82 8.64
CA TYR A 150 -33.35 24.96 9.63
C TYR A 150 -32.62 23.77 9.04
N GLU A 151 -33.18 23.16 7.96
CA GLU A 151 -32.60 22.01 7.25
C GLU A 151 -31.27 22.31 6.57
N ALA A 152 -31.07 23.47 5.96
CA ALA A 152 -29.82 23.83 5.29
C ALA A 152 -28.68 24.03 6.29
N LEU A 153 -29.01 24.43 7.54
CA LEU A 153 -28.02 24.66 8.57
C LEU A 153 -27.60 23.38 9.28
N VAL A 154 -28.53 22.47 9.54
CA VAL A 154 -28.24 21.13 10.05
C VAL A 154 -27.31 20.40 9.10
N SER A 155 -27.55 20.46 7.80
CA SER A 155 -26.68 19.86 6.77
C SER A 155 -25.26 20.47 6.77
N LYS A 156 -25.12 21.79 6.94
CA LYS A 156 -23.79 22.45 7.02
C LYS A 156 -23.02 22.06 8.27
N VAL A 157 -23.68 21.94 9.41
CA VAL A 157 -23.10 21.52 10.70
C VAL A 157 -22.63 20.07 10.60
N GLU A 158 -23.47 19.18 10.06
CA GLU A 158 -23.13 17.78 9.85
C GLU A 158 -21.94 17.63 8.92
N THR A 159 -21.89 18.39 7.83
CA THR A 159 -20.75 18.40 6.89
C THR A 159 -19.46 18.91 7.58
N ALA A 160 -19.52 19.94 8.41
CA ALA A 160 -18.36 20.44 9.14
C ALA A 160 -17.86 19.46 10.20
N PHE A 161 -18.78 18.80 10.91
CA PHE A 161 -18.44 17.71 11.86
C PHE A 161 -17.84 16.50 11.15
N ALA A 162 -18.38 16.10 9.99
CA ALA A 162 -17.83 15.04 9.18
C ALA A 162 -16.40 15.36 8.73
N ARG A 163 -16.13 16.58 8.25
CA ARG A 163 -14.78 17.03 7.88
C ARG A 163 -13.81 17.01 9.06
N LEU A 164 -14.25 17.42 10.25
CA LEU A 164 -13.42 17.41 11.45
C LEU A 164 -13.10 15.97 11.90
N ASN A 165 -14.10 15.08 11.88
CA ASN A 165 -13.91 13.68 12.21
C ASN A 165 -12.99 12.95 11.20
N ILE A 166 -13.10 13.26 9.91
CA ILE A 166 -12.19 12.73 8.88
C ILE A 166 -10.75 13.19 9.17
N ARG A 167 -10.54 14.46 9.48
CA ARG A 167 -9.21 15.00 9.85
C ARG A 167 -8.66 14.35 11.12
N LEU A 168 -9.50 14.22 12.16
CA LEU A 168 -9.12 13.59 13.43
C LEU A 168 -8.75 12.12 13.23
N SER A 169 -9.58 11.38 12.47
CA SER A 169 -9.31 9.99 12.12
C SER A 169 -8.04 9.86 11.25
N GLY A 170 -7.76 10.84 10.40
CA GLY A 170 -6.51 10.93 9.64
C GLY A 170 -5.29 11.08 10.54
N VAL A 171 -5.35 12.01 11.50
CA VAL A 171 -4.26 12.23 12.48
C VAL A 171 -4.08 11.01 13.40
N GLN A 172 -5.17 10.41 13.83
CA GLN A 172 -5.14 9.20 14.67
C GLN A 172 -4.46 8.05 13.95
N ARG A 173 -4.82 7.80 12.68
CA ARG A 173 -4.16 6.77 11.83
C ARG A 173 -2.67 7.04 11.62
N MET A 174 -2.29 8.31 11.41
CA MET A 174 -0.87 8.68 11.32
C MET A 174 -0.12 8.38 12.62
N LEU A 175 -0.74 8.64 13.77
CA LEU A 175 -0.17 8.34 15.08
C LEU A 175 -0.05 6.82 15.29
N ASP A 176 -1.10 6.07 14.99
CA ASP A 176 -1.12 4.60 15.12
C ASP A 176 -0.09 3.95 14.18
N ALA A 177 0.03 4.46 12.95
CA ALA A 177 1.07 4.03 12.02
C ALA A 177 2.49 4.30 12.57
N ARG A 178 2.71 5.47 13.18
CA ARG A 178 3.99 5.81 13.80
C ARG A 178 4.29 4.98 15.05
N ILE A 179 3.28 4.66 15.83
CA ILE A 179 3.41 3.74 16.99
C ILE A 179 3.80 2.34 16.47
N SER A 180 3.12 1.83 15.45
CA SER A 180 3.43 0.53 14.84
C SER A 180 4.85 0.49 14.23
N GLU A 181 5.29 1.57 13.56
CA GLU A 181 6.67 1.72 13.07
C GLU A 181 7.69 1.66 14.23
N LEU A 182 7.42 2.35 15.33
CA LEU A 182 8.28 2.35 16.53
C LEU A 182 8.34 0.97 17.19
N GLU A 183 7.22 0.29 17.31
CA GLU A 183 7.17 -1.08 17.86
C GLU A 183 7.94 -2.07 16.99
N GLY A 184 7.78 -1.98 15.65
CA GLY A 184 8.54 -2.77 14.69
C GLY A 184 10.06 -2.51 14.80
N ALA A 185 10.46 -1.25 14.95
CA ALA A 185 11.86 -0.86 15.13
C ALA A 185 12.43 -1.40 16.46
N HIS A 186 11.66 -1.33 17.56
CA HIS A 186 12.05 -1.90 18.87
C HIS A 186 12.23 -3.41 18.81
N GLN A 187 11.31 -4.14 18.16
CA GLN A 187 11.44 -5.59 17.98
C GLN A 187 12.68 -5.93 17.16
N HIS A 188 12.96 -5.14 16.13
CA HIS A 188 14.16 -5.33 15.31
C HIS A 188 15.45 -5.11 16.09
N VAL A 189 15.54 -4.06 16.93
CA VAL A 189 16.67 -3.80 17.81
C VAL A 189 16.89 -4.98 18.76
N ALA A 190 15.84 -5.47 19.41
CA ALA A 190 15.92 -6.63 20.31
C ALA A 190 16.43 -7.91 19.60
N GLU A 191 16.02 -8.13 18.36
CA GLU A 191 16.50 -9.27 17.56
C GLU A 191 17.98 -9.11 17.18
N LEU A 192 18.43 -7.90 16.83
CA LEU A 192 19.82 -7.59 16.55
C LEU A 192 20.71 -7.78 17.80
N GLU A 193 20.25 -7.33 18.95
CA GLU A 193 20.96 -7.56 20.22
C GLU A 193 21.13 -9.06 20.53
N LYS A 194 20.08 -9.85 20.32
CA LYS A 194 20.13 -11.31 20.46
C LYS A 194 21.13 -11.97 19.49
N LYS A 195 21.18 -11.48 18.23
CA LYS A 195 22.18 -11.95 17.25
C LYS A 195 23.59 -11.54 17.62
N LEU A 196 23.77 -10.32 18.10
CA LEU A 196 25.06 -9.80 18.56
C LEU A 196 25.59 -10.62 19.74
N LEU A 197 24.71 -10.98 20.68
CA LEU A 197 25.07 -11.82 21.83
C LEU A 197 25.55 -13.22 21.37
N LYS A 198 24.82 -13.85 20.42
CA LYS A 198 25.25 -15.13 19.82
C LYS A 198 26.61 -15.02 19.11
N LEU A 199 26.83 -13.97 18.33
CA LEU A 199 28.11 -13.74 17.66
C LEU A 199 29.26 -13.54 18.67
N LYS A 200 29.02 -12.83 19.76
CA LYS A 200 30.00 -12.70 20.84
C LYS A 200 30.35 -14.07 21.47
N GLN A 201 29.33 -14.93 21.68
CA GLN A 201 29.54 -16.30 22.17
C GLN A 201 30.38 -17.13 21.21
N TYR A 202 30.02 -17.17 19.90
CA TYR A 202 30.78 -17.87 18.87
C TYR A 202 32.20 -17.36 18.75
N ARG A 203 32.43 -16.05 18.86
CA ARG A 203 33.79 -15.47 18.83
C ARG A 203 34.64 -15.94 20.02
N SER A 204 34.04 -16.04 21.18
CA SER A 204 34.74 -16.54 22.40
C SER A 204 35.07 -18.02 22.28
N GLU A 205 34.14 -18.82 21.74
CA GLU A 205 34.35 -20.25 21.51
C GLU A 205 35.43 -20.52 20.45
N LEU A 206 35.40 -19.74 19.36
CA LEU A 206 36.43 -19.81 18.32
C LEU A 206 37.83 -19.43 18.82
N LYS A 207 37.91 -18.46 19.74
CA LYS A 207 39.15 -18.11 20.40
C LYS A 207 39.65 -19.26 21.28
N ARG A 208 38.75 -19.88 22.06
CA ARG A 208 39.09 -21.07 22.91
C ARG A 208 39.55 -22.25 22.07
N LEU A 209 38.88 -22.55 20.97
CA LEU A 209 39.26 -23.61 20.03
C LEU A 209 40.61 -23.33 19.35
N LYS A 210 40.92 -22.09 19.01
CA LYS A 210 42.23 -21.68 18.48
C LYS A 210 43.34 -21.86 19.51
N GLU A 211 43.10 -21.52 20.76
CA GLU A 211 44.04 -21.70 21.87
C GLU A 211 44.25 -23.19 22.14
N GLN A 212 43.21 -24.01 22.19
CA GLN A 212 43.34 -25.47 22.34
C GLN A 212 44.09 -26.09 21.15
N ARG A 213 43.84 -25.65 19.91
CA ARG A 213 44.60 -26.11 18.72
C ARG A 213 46.07 -25.71 18.81
N GLN A 214 46.37 -24.53 19.32
CA GLN A 214 47.76 -24.10 19.52
C GLN A 214 48.44 -24.91 20.63
N ALA A 215 47.76 -25.21 21.72
CA ALA A 215 48.29 -26.05 22.82
C ALA A 215 48.55 -27.46 22.33
N LEU A 216 47.62 -28.08 21.62
CA LEU A 216 47.80 -29.40 20.97
C LEU A 216 48.95 -29.43 19.95
N ARG A 217 49.17 -28.33 19.19
CA ARG A 217 50.31 -28.21 18.28
C ARG A 217 51.67 -28.13 19.01
N ARG A 218 51.72 -27.67 20.25
CA ARG A 218 52.89 -27.49 21.08
C ARG A 218 53.14 -28.68 22.03
N SER A 219 52.20 -29.63 22.10
CA SER A 219 52.29 -30.76 23.02
C SER A 219 53.45 -31.69 22.67
N PRO A 220 54.20 -32.15 23.71
CA PRO A 220 55.33 -33.11 23.49
C PRO A 220 54.93 -34.43 22.88
N GLU A 221 53.71 -34.92 23.20
CA GLU A 221 53.13 -36.18 22.68
C GLU A 221 52.99 -36.15 21.15
N ARG A 222 52.63 -34.99 20.55
CA ARG A 222 52.52 -34.84 19.09
C ARG A 222 53.90 -34.89 18.42
N ARG A 223 54.94 -34.35 19.04
CA ARG A 223 56.33 -34.44 18.56
C ARG A 223 56.84 -35.89 18.58
N ILE A 224 56.55 -36.63 19.64
CA ILE A 224 56.89 -38.04 19.79
C ILE A 224 56.07 -38.88 18.76
N GLY A 225 54.80 -38.66 18.63
CA GLY A 225 53.93 -39.33 17.67
C GLY A 225 54.34 -39.07 16.19
N GLN A 226 54.79 -37.85 15.85
CA GLN A 226 55.32 -37.56 14.52
C GLN A 226 56.63 -38.29 14.21
N VAL A 227 57.51 -38.48 15.18
CA VAL A 227 58.75 -39.22 14.98
C VAL A 227 58.49 -40.72 14.91
N LEU A 228 57.61 -41.27 15.76
CA LEU A 228 57.31 -42.71 15.80
C LEU A 228 56.47 -43.17 14.60
N LEU A 229 55.65 -42.35 14.02
CA LEU A 229 54.77 -42.70 12.87
C LEU A 229 55.34 -42.28 11.49
N ALA A 230 56.54 -41.62 11.48
CA ALA A 230 57.20 -41.20 10.25
C ALA A 230 57.51 -42.37 9.28
N PRO A 231 58.01 -43.52 9.76
CA PRO A 231 58.28 -44.64 8.87
C PRO A 231 56.99 -45.31 8.28
N TYR A 232 55.85 -45.23 8.98
CA TYR A 232 54.56 -45.82 8.53
C TYR A 232 53.77 -44.94 7.58
N ARG A 233 54.10 -43.65 7.47
CA ARG A 233 53.38 -42.70 6.56
C ARG A 233 53.99 -42.58 5.18
N LEU A 234 55.19 -43.01 4.95
CA LEU A 234 55.88 -43.03 3.66
C LEU A 234 55.18 -43.98 2.65
N PRO A 235 54.75 -45.19 3.00
CA PRO A 235 54.03 -46.08 2.09
C PRO A 235 52.61 -45.54 1.73
N GLU A 236 51.91 -44.90 2.67
CA GLU A 236 50.57 -44.42 2.40
C GLU A 236 50.52 -43.23 1.42
N LYS A 237 51.53 -42.37 1.44
CA LYS A 237 51.67 -41.28 0.43
C LYS A 237 52.04 -41.84 -0.92
N LEU A 238 52.89 -42.84 -1.02
CA LEU A 238 53.27 -43.53 -2.25
C LEU A 238 52.08 -44.31 -2.84
N VAL A 239 51.32 -45.03 -2.02
CA VAL A 239 50.12 -45.75 -2.43
C VAL A 239 49.05 -44.77 -2.94
N LYS A 240 48.83 -43.65 -2.25
CA LYS A 240 47.86 -42.62 -2.71
C LYS A 240 48.31 -41.94 -4.01
N THR A 241 49.58 -41.72 -4.22
CA THR A 241 50.09 -41.13 -5.46
C THR A 241 50.04 -42.14 -6.62
N VAL A 242 50.41 -43.40 -6.40
CA VAL A 242 50.36 -44.48 -7.38
C VAL A 242 48.91 -44.81 -7.73
N TRP A 243 48.01 -44.80 -6.73
CA TRP A 243 46.57 -45.02 -6.97
C TRP A 243 45.90 -43.89 -7.79
N LYS A 244 46.29 -42.63 -7.56
CA LYS A 244 45.84 -41.48 -8.40
C LYS A 244 46.36 -41.55 -9.84
N THR A 245 47.53 -42.13 -10.08
CA THR A 245 48.14 -42.24 -11.42
C THR A 245 47.54 -43.38 -12.23
N PHE A 246 47.07 -44.47 -11.60
CA PHE A 246 46.43 -45.60 -12.26
C PHE A 246 44.90 -45.58 -12.37
N HIS A 247 44.24 -44.60 -11.72
CA HIS A 247 42.80 -44.42 -11.79
C HIS A 247 42.46 -42.96 -12.08
N PRO A 248 42.79 -42.43 -13.27
CA PRO A 248 42.34 -41.11 -13.67
C PRO A 248 40.88 -41.20 -14.05
N GLY A 249 39.95 -40.96 -13.12
CA GLY A 249 38.53 -40.95 -13.46
C GLY A 249 37.53 -41.32 -12.37
N ARG A 250 37.99 -41.65 -11.15
CA ARG A 250 37.10 -41.60 -9.99
C ARG A 250 37.41 -40.32 -9.16
N ALA A 251 37.10 -39.15 -9.79
CA ALA A 251 36.70 -38.01 -8.99
C ALA A 251 35.55 -38.51 -8.08
N GLU A 252 35.70 -38.32 -6.76
CA GLU A 252 34.60 -38.52 -5.84
C GLU A 252 33.37 -37.82 -6.44
N ARG A 253 32.42 -38.61 -6.99
CA ARG A 253 31.07 -38.12 -7.16
C ARG A 253 30.68 -37.71 -5.75
N ARG A 254 30.83 -36.41 -5.40
CA ARG A 254 30.01 -35.79 -4.36
C ARG A 254 28.62 -36.28 -4.73
N ARG A 255 28.01 -37.11 -3.90
CA ARG A 255 26.56 -37.37 -3.97
C ARG A 255 25.97 -36.00 -3.90
N SER A 256 25.56 -35.42 -5.03
CA SER A 256 24.80 -34.18 -5.10
C SER A 256 23.61 -34.42 -4.20
N ALA A 257 23.35 -33.47 -3.30
CA ALA A 257 22.10 -33.46 -2.57
C ALA A 257 20.96 -33.60 -3.59
N PRO A 258 19.86 -34.28 -3.26
CA PRO A 258 18.70 -34.35 -4.15
C PRO A 258 18.30 -32.92 -4.52
N LEU A 259 17.95 -32.70 -5.78
CA LEU A 259 17.46 -31.40 -6.25
C LEU A 259 16.19 -31.03 -5.47
N THR A 260 16.02 -29.76 -5.24
CA THR A 260 14.74 -29.23 -4.72
C THR A 260 13.68 -29.28 -5.81
N GLU A 261 12.41 -29.24 -5.44
CA GLU A 261 11.27 -29.20 -6.37
C GLU A 261 11.43 -28.06 -7.41
N TYR A 262 11.88 -26.89 -6.97
CA TYR A 262 12.15 -25.77 -7.86
C TYR A 262 13.32 -26.04 -8.82
N GLN A 263 14.41 -26.64 -8.35
CA GLN A 263 15.56 -26.97 -9.22
C GLN A 263 15.19 -27.99 -10.29
N GLU A 264 14.34 -28.97 -9.96
CA GLU A 264 13.82 -29.93 -10.95
C GLU A 264 12.89 -29.25 -11.96
N TRP A 265 12.04 -28.30 -11.48
CA TRP A 265 11.19 -27.49 -12.34
C TRP A 265 12.03 -26.64 -13.29
N LEU A 266 13.03 -25.92 -12.77
CA LEU A 266 13.90 -25.06 -13.57
C LEU A 266 14.64 -25.85 -14.64
N GLN A 267 15.19 -27.05 -14.31
CA GLN A 267 15.85 -27.91 -15.30
C GLN A 267 14.94 -28.32 -16.47
N ARG A 268 13.65 -28.49 -16.22
CA ARG A 268 12.67 -28.83 -17.29
C ARG A 268 12.30 -27.61 -18.16
N HIS A 269 12.44 -26.39 -17.64
CA HIS A 269 12.00 -25.15 -18.29
C HIS A 269 13.16 -24.33 -18.90
N ARG A 270 14.41 -24.65 -18.58
CA ARG A 270 15.58 -24.01 -19.16
C ARG A 270 15.76 -24.43 -20.60
N ALA A 271 16.24 -23.50 -21.44
CA ALA A 271 16.61 -23.79 -22.80
C ALA A 271 17.78 -24.79 -22.85
N THR A 272 17.64 -25.85 -23.65
CA THR A 272 18.73 -26.77 -23.97
C THR A 272 19.67 -26.16 -25.02
N SER A 273 20.86 -26.78 -25.25
CA SER A 273 21.74 -26.34 -26.33
C SER A 273 21.05 -26.32 -27.69
N ASP A 274 20.26 -27.35 -28.00
CA ASP A 274 19.52 -27.45 -29.25
C ASP A 274 18.44 -26.36 -29.36
N ASP A 275 17.81 -25.98 -28.24
CA ASP A 275 16.86 -24.85 -28.17
C ASP A 275 17.57 -23.54 -28.46
N LEU A 276 18.74 -23.31 -27.86
CA LEU A 276 19.53 -22.09 -28.07
C LEU A 276 20.01 -21.97 -29.54
N ASP A 277 20.39 -23.08 -30.20
CA ASP A 277 20.76 -23.05 -31.59
C ASP A 277 19.56 -22.74 -32.49
N ARG A 278 18.38 -23.28 -32.17
CA ARG A 278 17.13 -22.91 -32.86
C ARG A 278 16.79 -21.43 -32.66
N MET A 279 16.93 -20.91 -31.44
CA MET A 279 16.68 -19.51 -31.11
C MET A 279 17.64 -18.56 -31.83
N ARG A 280 18.93 -18.90 -31.96
CA ARG A 280 19.90 -18.15 -32.77
C ARG A 280 19.47 -18.07 -34.25
N HIS A 281 19.01 -19.21 -34.79
CA HIS A 281 18.50 -19.24 -36.16
C HIS A 281 17.22 -18.44 -36.33
N GLU A 282 16.26 -18.59 -35.43
CA GLU A 282 14.98 -17.84 -35.40
C GLU A 282 15.23 -16.34 -35.32
N ALA A 283 16.13 -15.90 -34.43
CA ALA A 283 16.45 -14.50 -34.21
C ALA A 283 16.97 -13.77 -35.45
N ARG A 284 17.76 -14.49 -36.30
CA ARG A 284 18.24 -13.94 -37.58
C ARG A 284 17.11 -13.67 -38.59
N GLY A 285 15.97 -14.32 -38.42
CA GLY A 285 14.76 -14.11 -39.23
C GLY A 285 13.77 -13.09 -38.69
N PHE A 286 14.03 -12.48 -37.52
CA PHE A 286 13.14 -11.49 -36.95
C PHE A 286 13.06 -10.22 -37.81
N ALA A 287 11.84 -9.68 -37.94
CA ALA A 287 11.59 -8.43 -38.67
C ALA A 287 12.23 -7.23 -37.95
N THR A 288 12.23 -7.24 -36.63
CA THR A 288 12.83 -6.21 -35.77
C THR A 288 13.97 -6.82 -34.97
N GLN A 289 15.20 -6.30 -35.13
CA GLN A 289 16.40 -6.79 -34.48
C GLN A 289 17.13 -5.61 -33.80
N PRO A 290 16.55 -5.03 -32.72
CA PRO A 290 17.11 -3.84 -32.09
C PRO A 290 18.44 -4.18 -31.38
N LEU A 291 19.36 -3.21 -31.38
CA LEU A 291 20.55 -3.28 -30.51
C LEU A 291 20.09 -3.12 -29.05
N ILE A 292 20.51 -4.02 -28.17
CA ILE A 292 20.24 -3.97 -26.74
C ILE A 292 21.53 -3.57 -26.02
N SER A 293 21.53 -2.42 -25.34
CA SER A 293 22.61 -1.94 -24.47
C SER A 293 22.39 -2.50 -23.05
N ILE A 294 23.28 -3.39 -22.61
CA ILE A 294 23.24 -3.94 -21.26
C ILE A 294 24.08 -3.03 -20.36
N ILE A 295 23.45 -2.41 -19.39
CA ILE A 295 24.10 -1.50 -18.44
C ILE A 295 24.51 -2.27 -17.19
N THR A 296 25.83 -2.24 -16.89
CA THR A 296 26.39 -2.92 -15.72
C THR A 296 27.32 -1.97 -14.96
N PRO A 297 26.81 -1.22 -13.96
CA PRO A 297 27.66 -0.48 -13.03
C PRO A 297 28.45 -1.45 -12.15
N VAL A 298 29.76 -1.22 -12.03
CA VAL A 298 30.70 -2.11 -11.29
C VAL A 298 31.31 -1.34 -10.14
N TYR A 299 31.23 -1.88 -8.92
CA TYR A 299 31.89 -1.34 -7.74
C TYR A 299 32.23 -2.44 -6.74
N ASP A 300 33.51 -2.59 -6.41
CA ASP A 300 34.06 -3.45 -5.34
C ASP A 300 33.40 -4.84 -5.22
N THR A 301 33.18 -5.52 -6.35
CA THR A 301 32.64 -6.88 -6.42
C THR A 301 33.75 -7.93 -6.53
N SER A 302 33.37 -9.22 -6.47
CA SER A 302 34.27 -10.33 -6.76
C SER A 302 34.60 -10.39 -8.25
N ALA A 303 35.87 -10.44 -8.62
CA ALA A 303 36.31 -10.65 -10.01
C ALA A 303 35.71 -11.94 -10.63
N GLN A 304 35.44 -12.98 -9.84
CA GLN A 304 34.76 -14.19 -10.27
C GLN A 304 33.32 -13.93 -10.64
N TRP A 305 32.56 -13.19 -9.81
CA TRP A 305 31.15 -12.89 -10.06
C TRP A 305 30.98 -12.02 -11.31
N LEU A 306 31.81 -10.98 -11.46
CA LEU A 306 31.80 -10.17 -12.68
C LEU A 306 32.13 -11.01 -13.91
N ARG A 307 33.06 -11.98 -13.80
CA ARG A 307 33.36 -12.91 -14.91
C ARG A 307 32.13 -13.75 -15.26
N GLU A 308 31.42 -14.28 -14.27
CA GLU A 308 30.20 -15.07 -14.48
C GLU A 308 29.09 -14.22 -15.11
N ALA A 309 28.92 -12.94 -14.70
CA ALA A 309 28.02 -11.99 -15.33
C ALA A 309 28.36 -11.76 -16.81
N VAL A 310 29.61 -11.44 -17.12
CA VAL A 310 30.09 -11.27 -18.51
C VAL A 310 29.89 -12.54 -19.36
N GLU A 311 30.20 -13.72 -18.81
CA GLU A 311 30.00 -15.02 -19.47
C GLU A 311 28.51 -15.26 -19.80
N SER A 312 27.60 -14.87 -18.93
CA SER A 312 26.16 -14.99 -19.18
C SER A 312 25.68 -14.12 -20.34
N VAL A 313 26.30 -12.95 -20.54
CA VAL A 313 26.01 -12.07 -21.69
C VAL A 313 26.62 -12.66 -22.98
N LEU A 314 27.84 -13.15 -22.92
CA LEU A 314 28.50 -13.81 -24.07
C LEU A 314 27.75 -15.06 -24.53
N ALA A 315 27.04 -15.75 -23.64
CA ALA A 315 26.24 -16.94 -23.92
C ALA A 315 24.87 -16.66 -24.56
N GLN A 316 24.46 -15.42 -24.68
CA GLN A 316 23.13 -15.07 -25.18
C GLN A 316 22.86 -15.61 -26.59
N ALA A 317 21.65 -16.14 -26.79
CA ALA A 317 21.18 -16.65 -28.08
C ALA A 317 20.90 -15.49 -29.07
N TYR A 318 20.50 -14.32 -28.58
CA TYR A 318 20.39 -13.11 -29.40
C TYR A 318 21.76 -12.41 -29.47
N GLU A 319 22.25 -12.10 -30.67
CA GLU A 319 23.64 -11.67 -30.91
C GLU A 319 23.82 -10.14 -31.02
N ASN A 320 22.73 -9.36 -31.21
CA ASN A 320 22.80 -7.91 -31.41
C ASN A 320 22.68 -7.16 -30.06
N TRP A 321 23.75 -7.20 -29.29
CA TRP A 321 23.88 -6.53 -27.99
C TRP A 321 25.22 -5.85 -27.82
N GLU A 322 25.30 -4.86 -26.93
CA GLU A 322 26.53 -4.33 -26.34
C GLU A 322 26.47 -4.40 -24.82
N LEU A 323 27.62 -4.56 -24.18
CA LEU A 323 27.76 -4.59 -22.72
C LEU A 323 28.58 -3.41 -22.24
N LEU A 324 27.99 -2.55 -21.40
CA LEU A 324 28.62 -1.34 -20.90
C LEU A 324 29.01 -1.56 -19.44
N LEU A 325 30.32 -1.86 -19.21
CA LEU A 325 30.92 -2.01 -17.88
C LEU A 325 31.44 -0.64 -17.42
N ILE A 326 30.80 -0.05 -16.40
CA ILE A 326 31.23 1.22 -15.82
C ILE A 326 31.81 0.95 -14.43
N ASP A 327 33.15 1.01 -14.33
CA ASP A 327 33.86 0.82 -13.06
C ASP A 327 33.83 2.12 -12.24
N ASP A 328 32.92 2.18 -11.28
CA ASP A 328 32.69 3.34 -10.40
C ASP A 328 33.79 3.49 -9.32
N GLY A 329 35.04 3.40 -9.72
CA GLY A 329 36.21 3.60 -8.85
C GLY A 329 36.47 2.45 -7.89
N SER A 330 36.38 1.20 -8.39
CA SER A 330 36.71 0.00 -7.60
C SER A 330 38.13 0.01 -7.06
N SER A 331 38.29 -0.48 -5.82
CA SER A 331 39.57 -0.53 -5.09
C SER A 331 40.13 -1.96 -4.93
N ILE A 332 39.35 -3.00 -5.18
CA ILE A 332 39.79 -4.41 -5.06
C ILE A 332 40.74 -4.76 -6.22
N ALA A 333 42.01 -5.02 -5.88
CA ALA A 333 43.07 -5.23 -6.86
C ALA A 333 42.74 -6.34 -7.87
N ASP A 334 42.24 -7.52 -7.42
CA ASP A 334 41.89 -8.64 -8.28
C ASP A 334 40.79 -8.29 -9.30
N LEU A 335 39.87 -7.40 -8.91
CA LEU A 335 38.82 -6.90 -9.80
C LEU A 335 39.38 -5.91 -10.81
N VAL A 336 40.15 -4.91 -10.34
CA VAL A 336 40.77 -3.87 -11.17
C VAL A 336 41.67 -4.47 -12.24
N ASP A 337 42.42 -5.50 -11.90
CA ASP A 337 43.29 -6.24 -12.84
C ASP A 337 42.51 -7.12 -13.85
N ALA A 338 41.31 -7.61 -13.44
CA ALA A 338 40.47 -8.45 -14.30
C ALA A 338 39.71 -7.66 -15.36
N LEU A 339 39.29 -6.40 -15.08
CA LEU A 339 38.43 -5.59 -15.93
C LEU A 339 38.90 -5.44 -17.38
N PRO A 340 40.18 -5.06 -17.68
CA PRO A 340 40.66 -4.97 -19.05
C PRO A 340 40.63 -6.29 -19.81
N ALA A 341 40.96 -7.41 -19.11
CA ALA A 341 40.96 -8.74 -19.72
C ALA A 341 39.53 -9.20 -20.05
N LEU A 342 38.53 -8.83 -19.21
CA LEU A 342 37.13 -9.12 -19.48
C LEU A 342 36.60 -8.31 -20.67
N ALA A 343 36.92 -7.01 -20.75
CA ALA A 343 36.55 -6.17 -21.88
C ALA A 343 37.17 -6.64 -23.20
N ALA A 344 38.40 -7.18 -23.19
CA ALA A 344 39.07 -7.70 -24.39
C ALA A 344 38.48 -9.01 -24.90
N ARG A 345 37.54 -9.68 -24.23
CA ARG A 345 36.95 -10.96 -24.65
C ARG A 345 36.06 -10.83 -25.90
N ASP A 346 35.39 -9.68 -26.05
CA ASP A 346 34.50 -9.40 -27.17
C ASP A 346 34.48 -7.90 -27.48
N GLN A 347 34.49 -7.52 -28.75
CA GLN A 347 34.46 -6.11 -29.17
C GLN A 347 33.18 -5.36 -28.79
N ARG A 348 32.10 -6.06 -28.45
CA ARG A 348 30.83 -5.50 -27.99
C ARG A 348 30.85 -5.13 -26.50
N ILE A 349 31.94 -5.42 -25.77
CA ILE A 349 32.12 -5.09 -24.38
C ILE A 349 32.89 -3.78 -24.29
N VAL A 350 32.25 -2.73 -23.76
CA VAL A 350 32.83 -1.41 -23.56
C VAL A 350 33.11 -1.21 -22.10
N LEU A 351 34.39 -0.94 -21.76
CA LEU A 351 34.81 -0.62 -20.39
C LEU A 351 35.07 0.87 -20.25
N ASP A 352 34.44 1.51 -19.29
CA ASP A 352 34.71 2.88 -18.90
C ASP A 352 35.06 2.98 -17.40
N ARG A 353 36.07 3.81 -17.07
CA ARG A 353 36.65 3.92 -15.74
C ARG A 353 36.86 5.38 -15.35
N PRO A 354 35.89 6.05 -14.74
CA PRO A 354 35.98 7.44 -14.30
C PRO A 354 37.07 7.67 -13.23
N GLY A 355 37.54 6.61 -12.55
CA GLY A 355 38.60 6.68 -11.56
C GLY A 355 38.20 7.16 -10.17
N ARG A 356 36.93 7.42 -9.93
CA ARG A 356 36.38 7.75 -8.62
C ARG A 356 34.95 7.21 -8.49
N ASN A 357 34.50 6.93 -7.27
CA ASN A 357 33.14 6.54 -6.99
C ASN A 357 32.22 7.77 -7.05
N GLU A 358 31.22 7.72 -7.91
CA GLU A 358 30.18 8.77 -8.10
C GLU A 358 28.77 8.26 -7.74
N GLY A 359 28.63 6.98 -7.38
CA GLY A 359 27.39 6.31 -7.04
C GLY A 359 26.73 5.61 -8.22
N ILE A 360 25.86 4.61 -7.89
CA ILE A 360 25.25 3.71 -8.89
C ILE A 360 24.43 4.46 -9.95
N SER A 361 23.70 5.51 -9.59
CA SER A 361 22.92 6.31 -10.54
C SER A 361 23.82 7.07 -11.52
N ALA A 362 24.93 7.64 -11.05
CA ALA A 362 25.89 8.34 -11.89
C ALA A 362 26.58 7.37 -12.86
N ALA A 363 27.03 6.20 -12.38
CA ALA A 363 27.61 5.16 -13.22
C ALA A 363 26.60 4.65 -14.28
N SER A 364 25.35 4.43 -13.91
CA SER A 364 24.29 4.01 -14.84
C SER A 364 24.00 5.08 -15.90
N ASN A 365 23.93 6.37 -15.52
CA ASN A 365 23.75 7.46 -16.48
C ASN A 365 24.95 7.62 -17.41
N ARG A 366 26.15 7.36 -16.92
CA ARG A 366 27.35 7.32 -17.75
C ARG A 366 27.30 6.22 -18.80
N ALA A 367 26.79 5.03 -18.42
CA ALA A 367 26.49 3.96 -19.37
C ALA A 367 25.42 4.39 -20.38
N LEU A 368 24.31 4.99 -19.96
CA LEU A 368 23.26 5.52 -20.85
C LEU A 368 23.81 6.50 -21.89
N THR A 369 24.73 7.38 -21.49
CA THR A 369 25.35 8.34 -22.41
C THR A 369 26.20 7.65 -23.50
N ARG A 370 26.72 6.45 -23.24
CA ARG A 370 27.57 5.67 -24.16
C ARG A 370 26.77 4.61 -24.92
N ALA A 371 25.54 4.34 -24.50
CA ALA A 371 24.70 3.32 -25.12
C ALA A 371 24.31 3.74 -26.54
N ASP A 372 24.45 2.84 -27.51
CA ASP A 372 24.00 3.02 -28.89
C ASP A 372 22.69 2.29 -29.18
N GLY A 373 22.24 1.38 -28.27
CA GLY A 373 21.06 0.54 -28.44
C GLY A 373 19.75 1.29 -28.34
N GLU A 374 18.75 0.81 -29.08
CA GLU A 374 17.36 1.25 -28.98
C GLU A 374 16.69 0.79 -27.67
N TRP A 375 17.24 -0.26 -27.06
CA TRP A 375 16.79 -0.82 -25.80
C TRP A 375 17.90 -0.86 -24.77
N VAL A 376 17.53 -0.62 -23.51
CA VAL A 376 18.43 -0.66 -22.36
C VAL A 376 17.99 -1.78 -21.44
N ALA A 377 18.89 -2.70 -21.09
CA ALA A 377 18.67 -3.77 -20.12
C ALA A 377 19.58 -3.57 -18.91
N LEU A 378 19.07 -3.85 -17.71
CA LEU A 378 19.82 -3.69 -16.46
C LEU A 378 20.39 -5.05 -16.01
N LEU A 379 21.71 -5.09 -15.76
CA LEU A 379 22.39 -6.26 -15.19
C LEU A 379 23.33 -5.81 -14.08
N ASP A 380 23.11 -6.31 -12.86
CA ASP A 380 24.02 -6.07 -11.75
C ASP A 380 25.32 -6.87 -11.92
N HIS A 381 26.43 -6.32 -11.43
CA HIS A 381 27.79 -6.86 -11.65
C HIS A 381 28.06 -8.21 -10.99
N ASP A 382 27.19 -8.69 -10.12
CA ASP A 382 27.29 -9.96 -9.41
C ASP A 382 26.21 -10.98 -9.79
N ASP A 383 25.32 -10.63 -10.74
CA ASP A 383 24.17 -11.43 -11.16
C ASP A 383 24.40 -12.13 -12.50
N VAL A 384 23.46 -12.97 -12.91
CA VAL A 384 23.61 -13.83 -14.11
C VAL A 384 22.30 -13.86 -14.90
N LEU A 385 22.40 -13.78 -16.23
CA LEU A 385 21.26 -13.93 -17.16
C LEU A 385 21.12 -15.40 -17.62
N GLU A 386 19.90 -15.85 -17.88
CA GLU A 386 19.67 -17.05 -18.68
C GLU A 386 20.11 -16.83 -20.13
N PRO A 387 20.64 -17.84 -20.83
CA PRO A 387 21.16 -17.68 -22.18
C PRO A 387 20.14 -17.27 -23.25
N ASP A 388 18.86 -17.44 -22.99
CA ASP A 388 17.76 -17.05 -23.87
C ASP A 388 17.10 -15.70 -23.46
N ALA A 389 17.63 -14.99 -22.48
CA ALA A 389 16.99 -13.79 -21.92
C ALA A 389 16.74 -12.70 -22.98
N LEU A 390 17.77 -12.30 -23.72
CA LEU A 390 17.64 -11.28 -24.76
C LEU A 390 16.79 -11.74 -25.95
N PHE A 391 16.86 -13.04 -26.28
CA PHE A 391 16.01 -13.62 -27.30
C PHE A 391 14.53 -13.50 -26.96
N GLN A 392 14.15 -13.79 -25.70
CA GLN A 392 12.75 -13.69 -25.27
C GLN A 392 12.23 -12.24 -25.29
N ILE A 393 13.07 -11.26 -24.94
CA ILE A 393 12.75 -9.84 -25.05
C ILE A 393 12.46 -9.49 -26.52
N VAL A 394 13.39 -9.83 -27.43
CA VAL A 394 13.24 -9.48 -28.87
C VAL A 394 12.10 -10.26 -29.53
N LYS A 395 11.85 -11.48 -29.09
CA LYS A 395 10.68 -12.29 -29.54
C LYS A 395 9.36 -11.61 -29.15
N LEU A 396 9.24 -11.06 -27.94
CA LEU A 396 8.06 -10.29 -27.53
C LEU A 396 7.88 -9.07 -28.44
N LEU A 397 8.95 -8.39 -28.81
CA LEU A 397 8.91 -7.22 -29.69
C LEU A 397 8.41 -7.54 -31.12
N GLN A 398 8.45 -8.81 -31.55
CA GLN A 398 7.86 -9.17 -32.85
C GLN A 398 6.33 -9.07 -32.84
N THR A 399 5.70 -9.23 -31.68
CA THR A 399 4.23 -9.16 -31.50
C THR A 399 3.79 -7.86 -30.85
N HIS A 400 4.66 -7.19 -30.10
CA HIS A 400 4.43 -5.93 -29.39
C HIS A 400 5.54 -4.91 -29.71
N PRO A 401 5.63 -4.44 -30.97
CA PRO A 401 6.71 -3.53 -31.40
C PRO A 401 6.62 -2.15 -30.73
N ASP A 402 5.48 -1.82 -30.15
CA ASP A 402 5.20 -0.59 -29.42
C ASP A 402 5.55 -0.66 -27.92
N ALA A 403 5.98 -1.81 -27.40
CA ALA A 403 6.38 -1.95 -25.99
C ALA A 403 7.42 -0.90 -25.59
N ASP A 404 7.32 -0.40 -24.36
CA ASP A 404 8.25 0.58 -23.78
C ASP A 404 9.00 0.04 -22.57
N LEU A 405 8.38 -0.85 -21.78
CA LEU A 405 9.00 -1.52 -20.65
C LEU A 405 8.64 -3.00 -20.67
N ILE A 406 9.65 -3.86 -20.54
CA ILE A 406 9.51 -5.32 -20.48
C ILE A 406 10.21 -5.81 -19.23
N TYR A 407 9.56 -6.67 -18.43
CA TYR A 407 10.16 -7.31 -17.26
C TYR A 407 9.92 -8.82 -17.27
N THR A 408 10.74 -9.56 -16.50
CA THR A 408 10.72 -11.01 -16.46
C THR A 408 10.62 -11.54 -15.03
N ASP A 409 10.36 -12.84 -14.88
CA ASP A 409 10.52 -13.51 -13.58
C ASP A 409 12.00 -13.63 -13.22
N GLU A 410 12.28 -13.82 -11.93
CA GLU A 410 13.63 -13.96 -11.38
C GLU A 410 13.69 -15.06 -10.31
N ASP A 411 14.90 -15.50 -9.97
CA ASP A 411 15.15 -16.34 -8.82
C ASP A 411 16.40 -15.88 -8.05
N LYS A 412 16.85 -16.70 -7.09
CA LYS A 412 18.04 -16.42 -6.31
C LYS A 412 19.09 -17.50 -6.60
N LEU A 413 20.35 -17.06 -6.85
CA LEU A 413 21.51 -17.92 -7.02
C LEU A 413 22.33 -17.92 -5.72
N SER A 414 22.46 -19.09 -5.08
CA SER A 414 23.23 -19.29 -3.86
C SER A 414 24.30 -20.38 -4.04
N GLU A 415 25.11 -20.65 -3.00
CA GLU A 415 26.06 -21.78 -2.99
C GLU A 415 25.37 -23.15 -3.16
N ASN A 416 24.07 -23.23 -2.85
CA ASN A 416 23.27 -24.44 -3.02
C ASN A 416 22.58 -24.54 -4.41
N GLY A 417 22.87 -23.60 -5.31
CA GLY A 417 22.24 -23.48 -6.63
C GLY A 417 21.07 -22.50 -6.62
N TRP A 418 20.15 -22.67 -7.57
CA TRP A 418 18.98 -21.81 -7.77
C TRP A 418 17.90 -22.09 -6.72
N GLU A 419 17.33 -21.03 -6.15
CA GLU A 419 16.31 -21.12 -5.10
C GLU A 419 15.38 -19.90 -5.12
N ALA A 420 14.29 -19.96 -4.34
CA ALA A 420 13.39 -18.85 -4.08
C ALA A 420 12.93 -18.09 -5.35
N PRO A 421 12.26 -18.75 -6.31
CA PRO A 421 11.74 -18.09 -7.50
C PRO A 421 10.72 -17.02 -7.14
N VAL A 422 10.69 -15.94 -7.93
CA VAL A 422 9.71 -14.87 -7.87
C VAL A 422 8.94 -14.85 -9.17
N PHE A 423 7.76 -15.49 -9.17
CA PHE A 423 6.84 -15.47 -10.28
C PHE A 423 5.94 -14.25 -10.20
N LYS A 424 6.11 -13.35 -11.14
CA LYS A 424 5.49 -12.01 -11.17
C LYS A 424 4.14 -12.04 -11.90
N PRO A 425 3.16 -11.21 -11.52
CA PRO A 425 1.98 -11.00 -12.36
C PRO A 425 2.32 -10.11 -13.57
N ASP A 426 1.40 -10.05 -14.54
CA ASP A 426 1.38 -8.97 -15.52
C ASP A 426 1.19 -7.62 -14.79
N TRP A 427 1.19 -6.51 -15.52
CA TRP A 427 1.19 -5.18 -14.93
C TRP A 427 0.09 -4.96 -13.88
N SER A 428 0.51 -4.67 -12.65
CA SER A 428 -0.34 -4.48 -11.48
C SER A 428 0.09 -3.20 -10.73
N PRO A 429 -0.50 -2.03 -11.06
CA PRO A 429 -0.04 -0.74 -10.54
C PRO A 429 -0.16 -0.60 -9.02
N ASP A 430 -1.18 -1.21 -8.38
CA ASP A 430 -1.30 -1.16 -6.92
C ASP A 430 -0.29 -2.08 -6.22
N LEU A 431 0.05 -3.23 -6.82
CA LEU A 431 1.14 -4.07 -6.33
C LEU A 431 2.49 -3.35 -6.48
N PHE A 432 2.70 -2.63 -7.59
CA PHE A 432 3.93 -1.89 -7.81
C PHE A 432 4.11 -0.76 -6.79
N ARG A 433 3.05 -0.08 -6.38
CA ARG A 433 3.09 0.89 -5.28
C ARG A 433 3.29 0.24 -3.91
N SER A 434 3.05 -1.06 -3.78
CA SER A 434 3.26 -1.81 -2.53
C SER A 434 4.68 -2.37 -2.39
N HIS A 435 5.36 -2.66 -3.48
CA HIS A 435 6.79 -3.00 -3.54
C HIS A 435 7.28 -3.06 -5.00
N ASN A 436 8.59 -2.88 -5.21
CA ASN A 436 9.21 -3.04 -6.52
C ASN A 436 9.23 -4.53 -6.92
N TYR A 437 8.14 -5.02 -7.49
CA TYR A 437 8.06 -6.41 -7.97
C TYR A 437 8.62 -6.60 -9.39
N ILE A 438 8.76 -5.52 -10.15
CA ILE A 438 9.35 -5.56 -11.51
C ILE A 438 10.80 -6.07 -11.42
N GLY A 439 11.64 -5.47 -10.57
CA GLY A 439 12.98 -5.91 -10.27
C GLY A 439 13.83 -6.18 -11.53
N HIS A 440 14.37 -7.39 -11.63
CA HIS A 440 15.20 -7.85 -12.74
C HIS A 440 14.56 -9.07 -13.43
N LEU A 441 14.83 -9.39 -14.71
CA LEU A 441 15.45 -8.53 -15.70
C LEU A 441 14.43 -7.50 -16.16
N THR A 442 14.86 -6.25 -16.32
CA THR A 442 14.06 -5.21 -16.93
C THR A 442 14.76 -4.66 -18.15
N ALA A 443 14.03 -4.57 -19.27
CA ALA A 443 14.44 -3.90 -20.49
C ALA A 443 13.48 -2.74 -20.80
N MET A 444 14.05 -1.60 -21.20
CA MET A 444 13.32 -0.36 -21.41
C MET A 444 13.68 0.23 -22.77
N ARG A 445 12.70 0.83 -23.45
CA ARG A 445 12.97 1.61 -24.65
C ARG A 445 13.80 2.84 -24.28
N ARG A 446 14.95 3.02 -24.93
CA ARG A 446 15.89 4.09 -24.61
C ARG A 446 15.25 5.49 -24.69
N GLU A 447 14.46 5.73 -25.73
CA GLU A 447 13.74 7.01 -25.90
C GLU A 447 12.92 7.40 -24.66
N VAL A 448 12.27 6.44 -24.01
CA VAL A 448 11.47 6.70 -22.80
C VAL A 448 12.37 6.96 -21.60
N VAL A 449 13.50 6.24 -21.47
CA VAL A 449 14.50 6.48 -20.42
C VAL A 449 15.10 7.90 -20.56
N ASP A 450 15.46 8.29 -21.77
CA ASP A 450 16.02 9.61 -22.06
C ASP A 450 14.98 10.73 -21.78
N LYS A 451 13.72 10.51 -22.16
CA LYS A 451 12.62 11.45 -21.92
C LYS A 451 12.42 11.75 -20.44
N VAL A 452 12.56 10.74 -19.57
CA VAL A 452 12.42 10.93 -18.11
C VAL A 452 13.70 11.37 -17.42
N GLY A 453 14.82 11.51 -18.16
CA GLY A 453 16.09 12.05 -17.67
C GLY A 453 16.99 11.03 -16.97
N GLY A 454 16.85 9.72 -17.23
CA GLY A 454 17.72 8.69 -16.68
C GLY A 454 17.56 8.47 -15.16
N PHE A 455 18.64 8.02 -14.50
CA PHE A 455 18.67 7.72 -13.07
C PHE A 455 18.90 8.98 -12.22
N ARG A 456 18.37 9.03 -11.00
CA ARG A 456 18.52 10.15 -10.06
C ARG A 456 19.31 9.74 -8.82
N SER A 457 20.44 10.38 -8.54
CA SER A 457 21.34 10.01 -7.42
C SER A 457 20.71 10.22 -6.03
N GLU A 458 19.71 11.09 -5.89
CA GLU A 458 18.96 11.25 -4.65
C GLU A 458 18.15 10.02 -4.26
N PHE A 459 18.00 9.05 -5.17
CA PHE A 459 17.32 7.76 -4.96
C PHE A 459 18.27 6.57 -4.99
N ASP A 460 19.57 6.76 -4.84
CA ASP A 460 20.53 5.64 -4.73
C ASP A 460 20.05 4.60 -3.71
N SER A 461 20.19 3.32 -4.02
CA SER A 461 19.59 2.15 -3.38
C SER A 461 18.13 1.84 -3.75
N ALA A 462 17.41 2.73 -4.45
CA ALA A 462 16.10 2.53 -5.05
C ALA A 462 15.98 3.27 -6.40
N GLN A 463 17.11 3.47 -7.06
CA GLN A 463 17.23 4.25 -8.31
C GLN A 463 16.45 3.63 -9.48
N ASP A 464 16.36 2.32 -9.55
CA ASP A 464 15.55 1.56 -10.49
C ASP A 464 14.06 1.76 -10.24
N TYR A 465 13.61 1.68 -9.00
CA TYR A 465 12.23 1.89 -8.60
C TYR A 465 11.74 3.30 -8.94
N ASP A 466 12.57 4.31 -8.67
CA ASP A 466 12.30 5.69 -9.05
C ASP A 466 12.22 5.86 -10.57
N LEU A 467 13.16 5.28 -11.32
CA LEU A 467 13.15 5.31 -12.78
C LEU A 467 11.89 4.67 -13.34
N PHE A 468 11.51 3.49 -12.84
CA PHE A 468 10.32 2.80 -13.30
C PHE A 468 9.05 3.61 -13.02
N PHE A 469 8.91 4.28 -11.86
CA PHE A 469 7.78 5.18 -11.61
C PHE A 469 7.70 6.30 -12.63
N ARG A 470 8.81 6.93 -13.01
CA ARG A 470 8.82 8.00 -14.01
C ARG A 470 8.51 7.47 -15.43
N ILE A 471 8.90 6.26 -15.75
CA ILE A 471 8.57 5.61 -17.02
C ILE A 471 7.08 5.30 -17.11
N ILE A 472 6.48 4.64 -16.09
CA ILE A 472 5.06 4.27 -16.10
C ILE A 472 4.11 5.49 -16.05
N GLU A 473 4.62 6.67 -15.73
CA GLU A 473 3.89 7.94 -15.84
C GLU A 473 3.80 8.43 -17.30
N GLN A 474 4.62 7.90 -18.19
CA GLN A 474 4.70 8.28 -19.60
C GLN A 474 4.05 7.26 -20.55
N THR A 475 3.84 6.02 -20.10
CA THR A 475 3.34 4.92 -20.93
C THR A 475 2.59 3.88 -20.13
N ASP A 476 1.63 3.21 -20.79
CA ASP A 476 0.92 2.02 -20.33
C ASP A 476 1.36 0.73 -21.07
N ARG A 477 2.33 0.86 -22.02
CA ARG A 477 2.87 -0.25 -22.83
C ARG A 477 3.93 -1.03 -22.08
N ILE A 478 3.48 -1.69 -21.00
CA ILE A 478 4.30 -2.46 -20.06
C ILE A 478 3.98 -3.94 -20.24
N HIS A 479 5.00 -4.75 -20.51
CA HIS A 479 4.81 -6.18 -20.80
C HIS A 479 5.63 -7.05 -19.87
N HIS A 480 5.07 -8.22 -19.53
CA HIS A 480 5.69 -9.24 -18.71
C HIS A 480 6.00 -10.50 -19.52
N ILE A 481 7.20 -11.03 -19.36
CA ILE A 481 7.60 -12.35 -19.88
C ILE A 481 7.60 -13.32 -18.69
N PRO A 482 6.64 -14.26 -18.59
CA PRO A 482 6.55 -15.19 -17.46
C PRO A 482 7.59 -16.33 -17.57
N ARG A 483 8.85 -15.96 -17.55
CA ARG A 483 10.01 -16.87 -17.56
C ARG A 483 11.05 -16.36 -16.59
N VAL A 484 11.71 -17.27 -15.85
CA VAL A 484 12.87 -16.96 -15.02
C VAL A 484 14.07 -16.76 -15.93
N LEU A 485 14.45 -15.51 -16.18
CA LEU A 485 15.52 -15.10 -17.08
C LEU A 485 16.67 -14.37 -16.38
N TYR A 486 16.56 -14.15 -15.07
CA TYR A 486 17.53 -13.44 -14.25
C TYR A 486 17.75 -14.17 -12.93
N HIS A 487 19.02 -14.32 -12.53
CA HIS A 487 19.45 -14.99 -11.31
C HIS A 487 20.16 -14.02 -10.39
N TRP A 488 19.47 -13.59 -9.35
CA TRP A 488 19.98 -12.65 -8.37
C TRP A 488 20.87 -13.37 -7.35
N ARG A 489 22.17 -13.04 -7.33
CA ARG A 489 23.13 -13.70 -6.45
C ARG A 489 22.94 -13.33 -4.98
N ARG A 490 22.87 -14.35 -4.13
CA ARG A 490 22.87 -14.20 -2.68
C ARG A 490 24.29 -14.20 -2.13
N SER A 491 24.82 -13.01 -1.82
CA SER A 491 26.10 -12.86 -1.12
C SER A 491 25.89 -12.31 0.29
N ALA A 492 26.90 -12.43 1.16
CA ALA A 492 26.83 -11.86 2.50
C ALA A 492 26.71 -10.32 2.51
N SER A 493 27.05 -9.67 1.40
CA SER A 493 26.95 -8.21 1.18
C SER A 493 25.74 -7.80 0.34
N SER A 494 25.07 -8.75 -0.33
CA SER A 494 23.97 -8.41 -1.23
C SER A 494 22.66 -8.12 -0.48
N SER A 495 21.86 -7.23 -1.05
CA SER A 495 20.49 -6.96 -0.60
C SER A 495 19.58 -8.20 -0.65
N ALA A 496 20.00 -9.24 -1.40
CA ALA A 496 19.26 -10.51 -1.52
C ALA A 496 19.21 -11.35 -0.23
N ILE A 497 20.12 -11.12 0.77
CA ILE A 497 20.11 -11.90 2.01
C ILE A 497 19.09 -11.36 3.01
N SER A 498 18.94 -10.06 3.13
CA SER A 498 17.93 -9.46 4.00
C SER A 498 17.83 -7.96 3.75
N VAL A 499 16.68 -7.49 3.32
CA VAL A 499 16.33 -6.06 3.31
C VAL A 499 16.43 -5.45 4.72
N ARG A 500 16.35 -6.27 5.79
CA ARG A 500 16.59 -5.87 7.18
C ARG A 500 17.99 -5.29 7.43
N GLN A 501 18.96 -5.54 6.53
CA GLN A 501 20.34 -5.03 6.69
C GLN A 501 20.53 -3.63 6.06
N LYS A 502 19.57 -3.12 5.27
CA LYS A 502 19.67 -1.81 4.61
C LYS A 502 18.40 -0.96 4.86
N PRO A 503 18.20 -0.41 6.08
CA PRO A 503 17.04 0.48 6.34
C PRO A 503 16.96 1.65 5.37
N GLY A 504 18.09 2.16 4.88
CA GLY A 504 18.15 3.23 3.89
C GLY A 504 17.47 2.89 2.56
N GLN A 505 17.48 1.61 2.14
CA GLN A 505 16.82 1.19 0.91
C GLN A 505 15.28 1.29 1.01
N LEU A 506 14.69 0.91 2.16
CA LEU A 506 13.24 1.05 2.36
C LEU A 506 12.83 2.53 2.39
N GLU A 507 13.64 3.39 3.03
CA GLU A 507 13.37 4.83 3.04
C GLU A 507 13.50 5.43 1.63
N ALA A 508 14.54 5.09 0.86
CA ALA A 508 14.68 5.54 -0.53
C ALA A 508 13.49 5.07 -1.38
N SER A 509 13.05 3.82 -1.23
CA SER A 509 11.86 3.30 -1.91
C SER A 509 10.58 4.03 -1.49
N ARG A 510 10.40 4.32 -0.19
CA ARG A 510 9.28 5.12 0.32
C ARG A 510 9.26 6.53 -0.30
N PHE A 511 10.43 7.15 -0.41
CA PHE A 511 10.57 8.47 -1.05
C PHE A 511 10.25 8.39 -2.55
N ALA A 512 10.66 7.34 -3.26
CA ALA A 512 10.33 7.15 -4.68
C ALA A 512 8.80 7.04 -4.90
N ILE A 513 8.09 6.27 -4.05
CA ILE A 513 6.63 6.19 -4.10
C ILE A 513 6.00 7.55 -3.78
N ALA A 514 6.46 8.24 -2.74
CA ALA A 514 5.91 9.54 -2.33
C ALA A 514 6.11 10.61 -3.42
N ASP A 515 7.26 10.61 -4.09
CA ASP A 515 7.57 11.51 -5.20
C ASP A 515 6.69 11.21 -6.44
N HIS A 516 6.46 9.92 -6.74
CA HIS A 516 5.50 9.48 -7.75
C HIS A 516 4.09 10.02 -7.47
N LEU A 517 3.58 9.83 -6.25
CA LEU A 517 2.23 10.28 -5.86
C LEU A 517 2.12 11.81 -5.97
N LYS A 518 3.17 12.53 -5.57
CA LYS A 518 3.23 14.00 -5.70
C LYS A 518 3.19 14.46 -7.16
N ARG A 519 3.94 13.82 -8.08
CA ARG A 519 3.90 14.14 -9.52
C ARG A 519 2.53 13.89 -10.15
N ARG A 520 1.76 12.94 -9.60
CA ARG A 520 0.40 12.63 -10.03
C ARG A 520 -0.68 13.47 -9.33
N ASP A 521 -0.29 14.44 -8.49
CA ASP A 521 -1.20 15.25 -7.66
C ASP A 521 -2.11 14.39 -6.74
N GLU A 522 -1.66 13.18 -6.37
CA GLU A 522 -2.37 12.32 -5.42
C GLU A 522 -2.03 12.73 -3.98
N ARG A 523 -3.04 13.21 -3.22
CA ARG A 523 -2.88 13.52 -1.79
C ARG A 523 -2.85 12.22 -1.01
N ALA A 524 -1.65 11.75 -0.72
CA ALA A 524 -1.44 10.48 -0.04
C ALA A 524 -0.14 10.50 0.78
N HIS A 525 -0.04 9.56 1.71
CA HIS A 525 1.20 9.28 2.43
C HIS A 525 1.53 7.80 2.36
N VAL A 526 2.81 7.47 2.47
CA VAL A 526 3.32 6.11 2.33
C VAL A 526 3.76 5.59 3.69
N VAL A 527 3.15 4.52 4.14
CA VAL A 527 3.48 3.81 5.38
C VAL A 527 4.33 2.59 5.06
N VAL A 528 5.41 2.39 5.82
CA VAL A 528 6.30 1.21 5.67
C VAL A 528 5.84 0.11 6.62
N ASP A 529 5.54 -1.08 6.11
CA ASP A 529 5.44 -2.28 6.92
C ASP A 529 6.83 -2.92 7.08
N TRP A 530 7.44 -2.72 8.23
CA TRP A 530 8.77 -3.24 8.55
C TRP A 530 8.83 -4.77 8.69
N ASN A 531 7.69 -5.45 8.83
CA ASN A 531 7.65 -6.92 8.93
C ASN A 531 7.69 -7.57 7.55
N THR A 532 6.90 -7.05 6.61
CA THR A 532 6.81 -7.58 5.24
C THR A 532 7.74 -6.85 4.27
N HIS A 533 8.33 -5.71 4.68
CA HIS A 533 9.09 -4.79 3.84
C HIS A 533 8.28 -4.32 2.61
N ALA A 534 7.02 -4.05 2.83
CA ALA A 534 6.09 -3.54 1.84
C ALA A 534 5.60 -2.14 2.22
N PHE A 535 4.94 -1.48 1.28
CA PHE A 535 4.43 -0.13 1.44
C PHE A 535 2.91 -0.13 1.36
N CYS A 536 2.28 0.68 2.21
CA CYS A 536 0.86 0.97 2.17
C CYS A 536 0.66 2.43 1.77
N VAL A 537 -0.03 2.69 0.68
CA VAL A 537 -0.40 4.04 0.25
C VAL A 537 -1.76 4.38 0.83
N ARG A 538 -1.79 5.31 1.79
CA ARG A 538 -3.01 5.83 2.42
C ARG A 538 -3.36 7.17 1.77
N ARG A 539 -4.56 7.28 1.21
CA ARG A 539 -5.02 8.47 0.47
C ARG A 539 -5.93 9.33 1.32
N GLU A 540 -5.78 10.64 1.22
CA GLU A 540 -6.77 11.57 1.79
C GLU A 540 -8.09 11.41 1.02
N LEU A 541 -9.20 11.29 1.74
CA LEU A 541 -10.51 11.36 1.12
C LEU A 541 -10.79 12.81 0.73
N LEU A 542 -10.83 13.07 -0.57
CA LEU A 542 -11.08 14.41 -1.10
C LEU A 542 -12.48 14.90 -0.72
N LYS A 543 -13.45 13.97 -0.72
CA LYS A 543 -14.82 14.19 -0.28
C LYS A 543 -15.40 12.86 0.21
N ALA A 544 -15.94 12.80 1.42
CA ALA A 544 -16.75 11.67 1.83
C ALA A 544 -18.03 11.66 0.99
N GLN A 545 -18.17 10.64 0.15
CA GLN A 545 -19.38 10.42 -0.63
C GLN A 545 -20.30 9.49 0.17
N GLU A 546 -21.59 9.70 0.06
CA GLU A 546 -22.58 8.78 0.62
C GLU A 546 -22.42 7.37 0.03
N ILE A 547 -22.49 6.34 0.88
CA ILE A 547 -22.40 4.93 0.49
C ILE A 547 -23.73 4.23 0.80
N SER A 548 -24.39 3.65 -0.22
CA SER A 548 -25.48 2.68 0.02
C SER A 548 -24.86 1.31 0.33
N VAL A 549 -24.93 0.87 1.59
CA VAL A 549 -24.54 -0.48 2.02
C VAL A 549 -25.71 -1.44 1.77
N ILE A 550 -25.65 -2.19 0.67
CA ILE A 550 -26.69 -3.11 0.22
C ILE A 550 -26.41 -4.49 0.81
N ILE A 551 -27.27 -4.93 1.71
CA ILE A 551 -27.18 -6.23 2.39
C ILE A 551 -28.29 -7.15 1.91
N SER A 552 -27.89 -8.25 1.24
CA SER A 552 -28.84 -9.30 0.81
C SER A 552 -29.07 -10.26 1.98
N ALA A 553 -30.27 -10.23 2.57
CA ALA A 553 -30.65 -11.10 3.67
C ALA A 553 -30.86 -12.54 3.15
N ARG A 554 -29.90 -13.43 3.43
CA ARG A 554 -29.96 -14.88 3.11
C ARG A 554 -30.66 -15.68 4.21
N HIS A 555 -30.68 -15.14 5.41
CA HIS A 555 -31.26 -15.76 6.63
C HIS A 555 -32.15 -14.73 7.30
N GLY A 556 -33.13 -15.16 8.06
CA GLY A 556 -34.09 -14.26 8.72
C GLY A 556 -33.37 -13.12 9.48
N LEU A 557 -33.87 -11.90 9.31
CA LEU A 557 -33.26 -10.66 9.85
C LEU A 557 -32.95 -10.70 11.36
N ALA A 558 -33.81 -11.39 12.14
CA ALA A 558 -33.60 -11.57 13.58
C ALA A 558 -32.30 -12.29 13.94
N ALA A 559 -31.89 -13.28 13.15
CA ALA A 559 -30.65 -14.03 13.39
C ALA A 559 -29.40 -13.22 13.12
N ARG A 560 -29.53 -12.10 12.40
CA ARG A 560 -28.40 -11.26 11.95
C ARG A 560 -28.28 -9.92 12.69
N ALA A 561 -29.18 -9.61 13.62
CA ALA A 561 -29.21 -8.36 14.34
C ALA A 561 -27.85 -8.01 15.01
N CYS A 562 -27.13 -9.01 15.53
CA CYS A 562 -25.83 -8.79 16.16
C CYS A 562 -24.74 -8.31 15.16
N TYR A 563 -24.74 -8.80 13.91
CA TYR A 563 -23.77 -8.38 12.89
C TYR A 563 -24.07 -6.94 12.42
N ILE A 564 -25.34 -6.60 12.28
CA ILE A 564 -25.80 -5.25 11.93
C ILE A 564 -25.45 -4.26 13.02
N GLU A 565 -25.65 -4.63 14.29
CA GLU A 565 -25.28 -3.82 15.43
C GLU A 565 -23.75 -3.61 15.49
N ASN A 566 -22.95 -4.66 15.22
CA ASN A 566 -21.51 -4.58 15.10
C ASN A 566 -21.12 -3.63 13.96
N LEU A 567 -21.70 -3.78 12.77
CA LEU A 567 -21.47 -2.93 11.61
C LEU A 567 -21.73 -1.46 11.95
N THR A 568 -22.89 -1.16 12.54
CA THR A 568 -23.28 0.21 12.89
C THR A 568 -22.38 0.83 13.98
N LYS A 569 -22.01 0.04 15.00
CA LYS A 569 -21.18 0.52 16.12
C LYS A 569 -19.70 0.68 15.75
N LYS A 570 -19.18 -0.18 14.89
CA LYS A 570 -17.75 -0.20 14.57
C LYS A 570 -17.38 0.55 13.29
N THR A 571 -18.33 0.89 12.41
CA THR A 571 -17.98 1.63 11.18
C THR A 571 -17.82 3.12 11.48
N SER A 572 -16.61 3.65 11.27
CA SER A 572 -16.28 5.06 11.51
C SER A 572 -16.50 5.97 10.29
N TYR A 573 -16.87 5.41 9.12
CA TYR A 573 -17.18 6.19 7.93
C TYR A 573 -18.41 7.07 8.17
N PRO A 574 -18.38 8.38 7.84
CA PRO A 574 -19.38 9.31 8.36
C PRO A 574 -20.71 9.30 7.61
N ASP A 575 -20.74 8.85 6.35
CA ASP A 575 -21.88 9.08 5.44
C ASP A 575 -22.26 7.79 4.70
N TYR A 576 -23.14 6.98 5.31
CA TYR A 576 -23.66 5.76 4.70
C TYR A 576 -25.10 5.46 5.15
N GLU A 577 -25.89 4.88 4.24
CA GLU A 577 -27.18 4.26 4.55
C GLU A 577 -27.06 2.73 4.53
N ILE A 578 -27.83 2.04 5.36
CA ILE A 578 -27.96 0.58 5.32
C ILE A 578 -29.27 0.22 4.63
N VAL A 579 -29.16 -0.56 3.56
CA VAL A 579 -30.29 -1.00 2.74
C VAL A 579 -30.34 -2.54 2.75
N PHE A 580 -31.33 -3.08 3.47
CA PHE A 580 -31.62 -4.51 3.39
C PHE A 580 -32.53 -4.81 2.21
N ILE A 581 -32.22 -5.92 1.53
CA ILE A 581 -33.08 -6.44 0.49
C ILE A 581 -33.47 -7.88 0.78
N GLN A 582 -34.77 -8.18 0.72
CA GLN A 582 -35.39 -9.46 1.02
C GLN A 582 -36.38 -9.83 -0.05
N ALA A 583 -36.45 -11.12 -0.42
CA ALA A 583 -37.50 -11.63 -1.29
C ALA A 583 -38.83 -11.76 -0.52
N ASP A 584 -39.96 -11.51 -1.22
CA ASP A 584 -41.32 -11.50 -0.60
C ASP A 584 -41.77 -12.81 0.03
N ASN A 585 -41.18 -13.94 -0.39
CA ASN A 585 -41.50 -15.28 0.14
C ASN A 585 -40.78 -15.63 1.46
N GLU A 586 -39.91 -14.74 1.94
CA GLU A 586 -39.21 -14.91 3.21
C GLU A 586 -40.03 -14.32 4.35
N SER A 587 -40.35 -15.13 5.40
CA SER A 587 -41.15 -14.67 6.54
C SER A 587 -40.46 -13.55 7.30
N ALA A 588 -41.14 -12.41 7.37
CA ALA A 588 -40.75 -11.27 8.21
C ALA A 588 -40.95 -11.62 9.69
N GLY A 589 -40.06 -12.36 10.30
CA GLY A 589 -39.89 -12.33 11.74
C GLY A 589 -39.35 -10.95 12.14
N ALA A 590 -40.25 -9.97 12.24
CA ALA A 590 -39.91 -8.63 12.70
C ALA A 590 -39.49 -8.71 14.16
N ASP A 591 -38.18 -8.83 14.42
CA ASP A 591 -37.63 -8.57 15.74
C ASP A 591 -37.84 -7.07 16.05
N ALA A 592 -38.52 -6.80 17.18
CA ALA A 592 -38.74 -5.43 17.65
C ALA A 592 -37.40 -4.64 17.85
N HIS A 593 -36.29 -5.35 18.01
CA HIS A 593 -34.95 -4.78 18.08
C HIS A 593 -34.47 -4.29 16.71
N PHE A 594 -34.65 -5.09 15.64
CA PHE A 594 -34.27 -4.72 14.27
C PHE A 594 -35.01 -3.47 13.80
N SER A 595 -36.30 -3.36 14.13
CA SER A 595 -37.14 -2.19 13.76
C SER A 595 -36.68 -0.84 14.37
N ARG A 596 -35.78 -0.87 15.36
CA ARG A 596 -35.22 0.34 16.01
C ARG A 596 -33.88 0.78 15.42
N MET A 597 -33.27 -0.03 14.55
CA MET A 597 -32.01 0.35 13.91
C MET A 597 -32.24 1.26 12.71
N PRO A 598 -31.34 2.21 12.43
CA PRO A 598 -31.43 3.06 11.24
C PRO A 598 -31.12 2.22 10.00
N HIS A 599 -32.15 1.77 9.30
CA HIS A 599 -32.02 1.04 8.05
C HIS A 599 -33.27 1.19 7.17
N ARG A 600 -33.08 0.90 5.87
CA ARG A 600 -34.15 0.84 4.88
C ARG A 600 -34.36 -0.63 4.45
N LEU A 601 -35.58 -1.12 4.49
CA LEU A 601 -35.92 -2.47 4.03
C LEU A 601 -36.60 -2.39 2.66
N LEU A 602 -36.04 -3.03 1.66
CA LEU A 602 -36.61 -3.21 0.32
C LEU A 602 -37.15 -4.63 0.19
N ARG A 603 -38.32 -4.78 -0.39
CA ARG A 603 -38.95 -6.05 -0.74
C ARG A 603 -38.92 -6.26 -2.23
N PHE A 604 -38.49 -7.45 -2.66
CA PHE A 604 -38.38 -7.84 -4.06
C PHE A 604 -39.37 -8.95 -4.37
N SER A 605 -40.28 -8.71 -5.31
CA SER A 605 -41.36 -9.63 -5.70
C SER A 605 -41.00 -10.56 -6.86
N GLY A 606 -39.74 -10.61 -7.30
CA GLY A 606 -39.28 -11.47 -8.38
C GLY A 606 -38.83 -12.87 -7.91
N ALA A 607 -38.34 -13.68 -8.86
CA ALA A 607 -37.69 -14.94 -8.56
C ALA A 607 -36.43 -14.71 -7.71
N HIS A 608 -36.16 -15.64 -6.77
CA HIS A 608 -34.99 -15.53 -5.89
C HIS A 608 -33.70 -15.67 -6.71
N ASN A 609 -33.09 -14.52 -7.05
CA ASN A 609 -31.85 -14.40 -7.78
C ASN A 609 -31.08 -13.22 -7.18
N PHE A 610 -29.89 -13.45 -6.64
CA PHE A 610 -29.12 -12.41 -5.95
C PHE A 610 -28.65 -11.29 -6.90
N SER A 611 -28.40 -11.59 -8.17
CA SER A 611 -28.09 -10.57 -9.19
C SER A 611 -29.26 -9.60 -9.38
N ALA A 612 -30.48 -10.14 -9.56
CA ALA A 612 -31.69 -9.35 -9.69
C ALA A 612 -32.02 -8.54 -8.43
N LEU A 613 -31.86 -9.16 -7.24
CA LEU A 613 -32.02 -8.50 -5.95
C LEU A 613 -31.08 -7.29 -5.83
N ARG A 614 -29.78 -7.48 -6.10
CA ARG A 614 -28.76 -6.41 -6.01
C ARG A 614 -29.00 -5.32 -7.05
N ASN A 615 -29.32 -5.66 -8.29
CA ASN A 615 -29.66 -4.68 -9.33
C ASN A 615 -30.86 -3.84 -8.93
N PHE A 616 -31.91 -4.49 -8.41
CA PHE A 616 -33.11 -3.79 -7.92
C PHE A 616 -32.77 -2.84 -6.76
N ALA A 617 -31.96 -3.27 -5.78
CA ALA A 617 -31.55 -2.43 -4.66
C ALA A 617 -30.77 -1.19 -5.14
N VAL A 618 -29.85 -1.36 -6.09
CA VAL A 618 -29.10 -0.25 -6.69
C VAL A 618 -30.06 0.74 -7.38
N ALA A 619 -31.07 0.25 -8.08
CA ALA A 619 -32.08 1.12 -8.74
C ALA A 619 -32.96 1.89 -7.75
N GLN A 620 -33.11 1.42 -6.51
CA GLN A 620 -33.89 2.05 -5.45
C GLN A 620 -33.07 2.99 -4.55
N THR A 621 -31.73 3.09 -4.74
CA THR A 621 -30.82 3.96 -3.99
C THR A 621 -30.27 5.07 -4.89
N ALA A 622 -29.71 6.13 -4.29
CA ALA A 622 -29.18 7.27 -5.03
C ALA A 622 -27.72 7.59 -4.71
N SER A 623 -27.15 6.98 -3.68
CA SER A 623 -25.77 7.26 -3.25
C SER A 623 -24.77 7.04 -4.37
N PRO A 624 -23.74 7.92 -4.51
CA PRO A 624 -22.71 7.82 -5.56
C PRO A 624 -21.89 6.52 -5.48
N TRP A 625 -21.71 5.96 -4.28
CA TRP A 625 -20.98 4.73 -4.06
C TRP A 625 -21.89 3.63 -3.51
N ILE A 626 -21.61 2.40 -3.89
CA ILE A 626 -22.38 1.21 -3.57
C ILE A 626 -21.46 0.18 -2.95
N LEU A 627 -21.79 -0.28 -1.75
CA LEU A 627 -21.15 -1.42 -1.11
C LEU A 627 -22.10 -2.62 -1.10
N PHE A 628 -21.73 -3.70 -1.77
CA PHE A 628 -22.37 -5.00 -1.56
C PHE A 628 -21.75 -5.69 -0.36
N LEU A 629 -22.56 -6.16 0.56
CA LEU A 629 -22.14 -6.81 1.80
C LEU A 629 -23.03 -8.02 2.11
N ASP A 630 -22.43 -9.15 2.48
CA ASP A 630 -23.19 -10.29 2.98
C ASP A 630 -23.68 -10.02 4.43
N ASP A 631 -24.76 -10.71 4.84
CA ASP A 631 -25.45 -10.47 6.12
C ASP A 631 -24.78 -11.13 7.33
N ASP A 632 -23.68 -11.83 7.14
CA ASP A 632 -22.90 -12.56 8.16
C ASP A 632 -21.51 -11.94 8.41
N MET A 633 -21.32 -10.67 8.05
CA MET A 633 -20.05 -9.96 8.19
C MET A 633 -19.91 -9.30 9.57
N GLU A 634 -18.74 -9.48 10.18
CA GLU A 634 -18.34 -8.80 11.42
C GLU A 634 -17.15 -7.89 11.18
N VAL A 635 -17.30 -6.60 11.49
CA VAL A 635 -16.22 -5.61 11.33
C VAL A 635 -15.13 -5.83 12.38
N ILE A 636 -13.88 -5.91 11.96
CA ILE A 636 -12.70 -6.00 12.83
C ILE A 636 -12.19 -4.60 13.16
N GLU A 637 -11.79 -3.83 12.15
CA GLU A 637 -11.22 -2.49 12.30
C GLU A 637 -12.24 -1.40 11.93
N SER A 638 -12.35 -0.35 12.71
CA SER A 638 -13.40 0.66 12.54
C SER A 638 -13.27 1.50 11.25
N ASP A 639 -12.08 1.65 10.70
CA ASP A 639 -11.80 2.44 9.50
C ASP A 639 -11.83 1.63 8.18
N TRP A 640 -12.28 0.37 8.24
CA TRP A 640 -12.33 -0.54 7.09
C TRP A 640 -12.99 0.06 5.84
N LEU A 641 -14.16 0.71 6.02
CA LEU A 641 -14.91 1.33 4.93
C LEU A 641 -14.22 2.59 4.41
N THR A 642 -13.56 3.36 5.29
CA THR A 642 -12.71 4.48 4.89
C THR A 642 -11.54 4.02 4.03
N ILE A 643 -10.89 2.91 4.41
CA ILE A 643 -9.79 2.33 3.63
C ILE A 643 -10.26 1.92 2.23
N MET A 644 -11.42 1.28 2.11
CA MET A 644 -11.98 0.94 0.80
C MET A 644 -12.31 2.20 -0.01
N ALA A 645 -12.85 3.23 0.64
CA ALA A 645 -13.19 4.52 0.04
C ALA A 645 -11.95 5.27 -0.48
N GLU A 646 -10.80 5.17 0.19
CA GLU A 646 -9.51 5.70 -0.27
C GLU A 646 -9.08 5.16 -1.65
N HIS A 647 -9.50 3.96 -2.00
CA HIS A 647 -9.23 3.36 -3.31
C HIS A 647 -10.32 3.66 -4.34
N VAL A 648 -11.61 3.53 -3.98
CA VAL A 648 -12.72 3.67 -4.93
C VAL A 648 -12.91 5.11 -5.42
N GLN A 649 -12.42 6.12 -4.67
CA GLN A 649 -12.45 7.52 -5.13
C GLN A 649 -11.59 7.77 -6.37
N ARG A 650 -10.65 6.87 -6.68
CA ARG A 650 -9.80 6.97 -7.88
C ARG A 650 -10.64 6.70 -9.15
N PRO A 651 -10.47 7.52 -10.20
CA PRO A 651 -11.25 7.38 -11.43
C PRO A 651 -10.97 6.08 -12.19
N ASP A 652 -9.75 5.51 -12.05
CA ASP A 652 -9.30 4.28 -12.68
C ASP A 652 -9.73 3.00 -11.95
N VAL A 653 -10.39 3.09 -10.79
CA VAL A 653 -10.82 1.94 -9.98
C VAL A 653 -12.30 1.64 -10.20
N GLY A 654 -12.61 0.41 -10.60
CA GLY A 654 -13.97 -0.08 -10.78
C GLY A 654 -14.55 -0.69 -9.50
N ALA A 655 -13.79 -1.55 -8.82
CA ALA A 655 -14.23 -2.17 -7.57
C ALA A 655 -13.07 -2.34 -6.59
N VAL A 656 -13.42 -2.34 -5.29
CA VAL A 656 -12.51 -2.59 -4.17
C VAL A 656 -13.05 -3.73 -3.32
N GLY A 657 -12.22 -4.75 -3.07
CA GLY A 657 -12.52 -5.87 -2.17
C GLY A 657 -11.69 -5.83 -0.89
N ALA A 658 -12.29 -6.24 0.21
CA ALA A 658 -11.67 -6.39 1.52
C ALA A 658 -11.05 -7.78 1.72
N GLN A 659 -10.20 -7.93 2.74
CA GLN A 659 -9.78 -9.22 3.25
C GLN A 659 -10.87 -9.83 4.13
N LEU A 660 -11.35 -11.03 3.77
CA LEU A 660 -12.33 -11.75 4.54
C LEU A 660 -11.65 -12.91 5.27
N LEU A 661 -11.85 -12.98 6.58
CA LEU A 661 -11.30 -13.99 7.47
C LEU A 661 -12.42 -14.88 8.03
N ASN A 662 -12.13 -16.15 8.24
CA ASN A 662 -12.94 -17.00 9.08
C ASN A 662 -12.73 -16.67 10.58
N PRO A 663 -13.66 -16.98 11.49
CA PRO A 663 -13.51 -16.72 12.93
C PRO A 663 -12.26 -17.36 13.56
N ASN A 664 -11.70 -18.42 12.96
CA ASN A 664 -10.45 -19.06 13.36
C ASN A 664 -9.18 -18.40 12.80
N ASN A 665 -9.28 -17.19 12.24
CA ASN A 665 -8.19 -16.41 11.64
C ASN A 665 -7.56 -17.06 10.40
N THR A 666 -8.30 -17.91 9.69
CA THR A 666 -7.90 -18.39 8.35
C THR A 666 -8.51 -17.50 7.26
N ILE A 667 -7.88 -17.45 6.09
CA ILE A 667 -8.36 -16.68 4.95
C ILE A 667 -9.61 -17.32 4.37
N GLU A 668 -10.70 -16.59 4.24
CA GLU A 668 -11.85 -16.97 3.42
C GLU A 668 -11.73 -16.35 2.03
N HIS A 669 -11.36 -15.06 1.96
CA HIS A 669 -11.11 -14.36 0.70
C HIS A 669 -9.97 -13.34 0.80
N ALA A 670 -9.08 -13.35 -0.20
CA ALA A 670 -8.04 -12.35 -0.40
C ALA A 670 -7.89 -12.00 -1.90
N GLY A 671 -9.03 -11.80 -2.58
CA GLY A 671 -9.12 -11.67 -4.03
C GLY A 671 -9.47 -12.99 -4.72
N ILE A 672 -9.74 -12.96 -6.02
CA ILE A 672 -10.14 -14.11 -6.83
C ILE A 672 -9.16 -14.29 -7.99
N VAL A 673 -8.66 -15.51 -8.14
CA VAL A 673 -7.80 -15.97 -9.25
C VAL A 673 -8.62 -16.80 -10.22
N LEU A 674 -8.43 -16.59 -11.53
CA LEU A 674 -9.14 -17.29 -12.57
C LEU A 674 -8.31 -18.45 -13.15
N GLY A 675 -9.00 -19.47 -13.69
CA GLY A 675 -8.39 -20.62 -14.34
C GLY A 675 -7.64 -21.58 -13.41
N VAL A 676 -7.95 -21.55 -12.12
CA VAL A 676 -7.41 -22.46 -11.11
C VAL A 676 -8.53 -23.37 -10.60
N ASN A 677 -8.34 -24.67 -10.65
CA ASN A 677 -9.31 -25.70 -10.21
C ASN A 677 -10.75 -25.42 -10.70
N GLY A 678 -10.90 -25.13 -11.98
CA GLY A 678 -12.16 -24.74 -12.62
C GLY A 678 -12.11 -23.33 -13.22
N ILE A 679 -13.15 -22.52 -13.01
CA ILE A 679 -13.23 -21.14 -13.52
C ILE A 679 -12.46 -20.17 -12.63
N ALA A 680 -12.63 -20.28 -11.30
CA ALA A 680 -12.08 -19.33 -10.35
C ALA A 680 -11.95 -19.92 -8.95
N GLN A 681 -10.98 -19.41 -8.19
CA GLN A 681 -10.77 -19.76 -6.79
C GLN A 681 -10.44 -18.52 -5.95
N PRO A 682 -10.90 -18.44 -4.69
CA PRO A 682 -10.38 -17.45 -3.75
C PRO A 682 -8.89 -17.66 -3.50
N ALA A 683 -8.12 -16.57 -3.61
CA ALA A 683 -6.70 -16.60 -3.33
C ALA A 683 -6.44 -16.91 -1.85
N PHE A 684 -5.47 -17.80 -1.57
CA PHE A 684 -4.99 -18.17 -0.23
C PHE A 684 -6.04 -18.79 0.70
N ARG A 685 -7.20 -19.23 0.20
CA ARG A 685 -8.29 -19.77 1.03
C ARG A 685 -7.81 -20.91 1.94
N GLY A 686 -8.17 -20.83 3.22
CA GLY A 686 -7.84 -21.82 4.25
C GLY A 686 -6.45 -21.67 4.89
N LEU A 687 -5.57 -20.82 4.34
CA LEU A 687 -4.28 -20.53 4.97
C LEU A 687 -4.47 -19.60 6.17
N SER A 688 -3.55 -19.68 7.14
CA SER A 688 -3.54 -18.75 8.27
C SER A 688 -3.19 -17.31 7.82
N ALA A 689 -3.93 -16.33 8.31
CA ALA A 689 -3.63 -14.92 8.04
C ALA A 689 -2.24 -14.49 8.56
N ASP A 690 -1.68 -15.23 9.53
CA ASP A 690 -0.38 -14.97 10.17
C ASP A 690 0.76 -15.79 9.55
N GLU A 691 0.54 -16.56 8.48
CA GLU A 691 1.53 -17.43 7.88
C GLU A 691 2.67 -16.63 7.22
N ARG A 692 3.88 -16.73 7.78
CA ARG A 692 5.04 -15.92 7.39
C ARG A 692 5.50 -16.13 5.94
N GLN A 693 5.31 -17.33 5.37
CA GLN A 693 5.76 -17.64 4.00
C GLN A 693 4.91 -16.94 2.94
N VAL A 694 3.65 -16.68 3.26
CA VAL A 694 2.66 -16.08 2.35
C VAL A 694 2.40 -14.60 2.69
N SER A 695 2.89 -14.15 3.86
CA SER A 695 2.54 -12.87 4.46
C SER A 695 2.77 -11.67 3.54
N ARG A 696 3.87 -11.64 2.77
CA ARG A 696 4.16 -10.51 1.87
C ARG A 696 3.14 -10.38 0.73
N GLN A 697 2.77 -11.49 0.10
CA GLN A 697 1.81 -11.47 -1.02
C GLN A 697 0.38 -11.23 -0.54
N LEU A 698 0.06 -11.67 0.67
CA LEU A 698 -1.25 -11.55 1.30
C LEU A 698 -1.51 -10.16 1.88
N GLN A 699 -0.47 -9.52 2.44
CA GLN A 699 -0.57 -8.28 3.21
C GLN A 699 -0.21 -7.02 2.38
N VAL A 700 -0.39 -7.06 1.08
CA VAL A 700 -0.15 -5.92 0.18
C VAL A 700 -1.41 -5.60 -0.61
N THR A 701 -1.63 -4.31 -0.84
CA THR A 701 -2.63 -3.86 -1.80
C THR A 701 -2.19 -4.26 -3.20
N ARG A 702 -3.10 -4.88 -3.97
CA ARG A 702 -2.79 -5.37 -5.31
C ARG A 702 -4.02 -5.43 -6.21
N ASN A 703 -3.81 -5.61 -7.50
CA ASN A 703 -4.87 -5.84 -8.44
C ASN A 703 -5.15 -7.34 -8.59
N TYR A 704 -6.41 -7.68 -8.77
CA TYR A 704 -6.91 -9.01 -9.12
C TYR A 704 -7.86 -8.94 -10.31
N SER A 705 -8.16 -10.07 -10.91
CA SER A 705 -9.17 -10.15 -11.95
C SER A 705 -10.58 -9.97 -11.42
N ALA A 706 -10.84 -10.37 -10.17
CA ALA A 706 -12.10 -10.15 -9.49
C ALA A 706 -11.94 -10.11 -7.96
N VAL A 707 -12.97 -9.56 -7.29
CA VAL A 707 -13.18 -9.58 -5.85
C VAL A 707 -14.60 -10.03 -5.54
N PRO A 708 -14.86 -10.67 -4.37
CA PRO A 708 -16.18 -11.21 -4.07
C PRO A 708 -17.18 -10.09 -3.75
N ALA A 709 -18.40 -10.21 -4.26
CA ALA A 709 -19.50 -9.33 -3.89
C ALA A 709 -19.97 -9.49 -2.44
N ALA A 710 -19.39 -10.45 -1.70
CA ALA A 710 -19.56 -10.58 -0.25
C ALA A 710 -19.09 -9.33 0.52
N CYS A 711 -18.07 -8.61 -0.01
CA CYS A 711 -17.67 -7.28 0.44
C CYS A 711 -17.00 -6.55 -0.73
N MET A 712 -17.78 -5.82 -1.53
CA MET A 712 -17.33 -5.13 -2.74
C MET A 712 -17.86 -3.70 -2.79
N LEU A 713 -16.95 -2.73 -2.74
CA LEU A 713 -17.26 -1.31 -2.90
C LEU A 713 -17.01 -0.89 -4.35
N THR A 714 -17.99 -0.22 -4.98
CA THR A 714 -17.89 0.27 -6.37
C THR A 714 -18.56 1.64 -6.50
N ARG A 715 -18.26 2.35 -7.58
CA ARG A 715 -18.98 3.57 -7.96
C ARG A 715 -20.25 3.23 -8.73
N ARG A 716 -21.30 4.01 -8.51
CA ARG A 716 -22.59 3.86 -9.21
C ARG A 716 -22.47 4.07 -10.72
N ASP A 717 -21.72 5.09 -11.15
CA ASP A 717 -21.47 5.37 -12.55
C ASP A 717 -20.82 4.18 -13.27
N VAL A 718 -19.78 3.59 -12.68
CA VAL A 718 -19.11 2.39 -13.22
C VAL A 718 -20.04 1.18 -13.23
N PHE A 719 -20.80 0.96 -12.13
CA PHE A 719 -21.77 -0.14 -12.07
C PHE A 719 -22.82 -0.05 -13.17
N GLN A 720 -23.34 1.16 -13.44
CA GLN A 720 -24.33 1.41 -14.49
C GLN A 720 -23.72 1.31 -15.89
N GLU A 721 -22.51 1.84 -16.10
CA GLU A 721 -21.78 1.76 -17.37
C GLU A 721 -21.60 0.32 -17.86
N VAL A 722 -21.24 -0.59 -16.92
CA VAL A 722 -21.03 -2.01 -17.26
C VAL A 722 -22.32 -2.84 -17.28
N GLY A 723 -23.50 -2.23 -17.01
CA GLY A 723 -24.80 -2.86 -17.06
C GLY A 723 -25.19 -3.68 -15.83
N GLY A 724 -24.49 -3.51 -14.70
CA GLY A 724 -24.79 -4.22 -13.46
C GLY A 724 -24.50 -5.73 -13.50
N PHE A 725 -25.06 -6.46 -12.52
CA PHE A 725 -24.95 -7.92 -12.48
C PHE A 725 -25.78 -8.57 -13.58
N ASP A 726 -25.27 -9.64 -14.16
CA ASP A 726 -26.00 -10.46 -15.12
C ASP A 726 -26.96 -11.40 -14.39
N GLU A 727 -28.25 -11.19 -14.58
CA GLU A 727 -29.30 -11.95 -13.90
C GLU A 727 -29.46 -13.39 -14.43
N SER A 728 -28.84 -13.70 -15.57
CA SER A 728 -28.79 -15.06 -16.12
C SER A 728 -27.72 -15.94 -15.47
N LEU A 729 -26.75 -15.33 -14.77
CA LEU A 729 -25.69 -16.04 -14.08
C LEU A 729 -26.13 -16.39 -12.65
N PRO A 730 -25.79 -17.60 -12.16
CA PRO A 730 -25.91 -17.92 -10.76
C PRO A 730 -24.95 -17.11 -9.91
N ASP A 731 -25.23 -17.05 -8.62
CA ASP A 731 -24.49 -16.25 -7.64
C ASP A 731 -22.98 -16.51 -7.63
N ALA A 732 -22.57 -17.74 -7.97
CA ALA A 732 -21.17 -18.15 -7.90
C ALA A 732 -20.25 -17.38 -8.86
N PHE A 733 -20.78 -16.82 -9.95
CA PHE A 733 -19.98 -16.15 -10.99
C PHE A 733 -20.43 -14.72 -11.31
N ALA A 734 -21.52 -14.25 -10.72
CA ALA A 734 -22.05 -12.91 -11.00
C ALA A 734 -21.07 -11.79 -10.57
N ASP A 735 -20.36 -11.99 -9.45
CA ASP A 735 -19.33 -11.07 -8.96
C ASP A 735 -18.06 -11.09 -9.82
N ILE A 736 -17.71 -12.25 -10.37
CA ILE A 736 -16.58 -12.38 -11.29
C ILE A 736 -16.91 -11.70 -12.62
N ASP A 737 -18.08 -11.97 -13.19
CA ASP A 737 -18.52 -11.40 -14.46
C ASP A 737 -18.54 -9.86 -14.42
N ILE A 738 -19.12 -9.25 -13.38
CA ILE A 738 -19.15 -7.80 -13.26
C ILE A 738 -17.75 -7.20 -13.12
N CYS A 739 -16.84 -7.82 -12.35
CA CYS A 739 -15.45 -7.38 -12.27
C CYS A 739 -14.74 -7.48 -13.62
N LEU A 740 -14.99 -8.53 -14.41
CA LEU A 740 -14.42 -8.68 -15.75
C LEU A 740 -15.00 -7.69 -16.75
N LYS A 741 -16.30 -7.33 -16.64
CA LYS A 741 -16.89 -6.23 -17.41
C LYS A 741 -16.23 -4.89 -17.07
N MET A 742 -16.01 -4.58 -15.78
CA MET A 742 -15.28 -3.38 -15.36
C MET A 742 -13.86 -3.35 -15.91
N ARG A 743 -13.15 -4.48 -15.86
CA ARG A 743 -11.80 -4.57 -16.46
C ARG A 743 -11.81 -4.38 -17.97
N ARG A 744 -12.78 -4.92 -18.68
CA ARG A 744 -12.95 -4.71 -20.13
C ARG A 744 -13.22 -3.25 -20.47
N ALA A 745 -13.88 -2.50 -19.57
CA ALA A 745 -14.07 -1.06 -19.66
C ALA A 745 -12.84 -0.23 -19.25
N GLY A 746 -11.71 -0.89 -18.86
CA GLY A 746 -10.45 -0.22 -18.51
C GLY A 746 -10.26 0.04 -17.02
N TYR A 747 -11.16 -0.40 -16.15
CA TYR A 747 -11.05 -0.18 -14.70
C TYR A 747 -10.22 -1.24 -14.00
N LEU A 748 -9.53 -0.84 -12.95
CA LEU A 748 -8.80 -1.72 -12.04
C LEU A 748 -9.72 -2.33 -10.99
N ILE A 749 -9.48 -3.59 -10.64
CA ILE A 749 -10.07 -4.24 -9.48
C ILE A 749 -9.00 -4.31 -8.39
N VAL A 750 -9.26 -3.69 -7.26
CA VAL A 750 -8.29 -3.53 -6.17
C VAL A 750 -8.67 -4.43 -4.99
N TYR A 751 -7.72 -5.18 -4.49
CA TYR A 751 -7.80 -5.85 -3.20
C TYR A 751 -6.97 -5.08 -2.18
N THR A 752 -7.52 -4.83 -0.99
CA THR A 752 -6.79 -4.25 0.13
C THR A 752 -6.86 -5.12 1.37
N PRO A 753 -5.72 -5.55 1.94
CA PRO A 753 -5.68 -6.34 3.17
C PRO A 753 -5.90 -5.50 4.43
N PHE A 754 -5.99 -4.18 4.29
CA PHE A 754 -6.13 -3.24 5.42
C PHE A 754 -7.60 -3.02 5.79
N ALA A 755 -8.55 -3.38 4.94
CA ALA A 755 -9.97 -3.50 5.26
C ALA A 755 -10.26 -4.97 5.59
N LYS A 756 -10.54 -5.29 6.87
CA LYS A 756 -10.69 -6.67 7.37
C LYS A 756 -12.04 -6.89 8.02
N LEU A 757 -12.68 -7.98 7.63
CA LEU A 757 -13.93 -8.43 8.25
C LEU A 757 -13.87 -9.95 8.51
N TYR A 758 -14.52 -10.41 9.59
CA TYR A 758 -14.83 -11.84 9.72
C TYR A 758 -16.07 -12.17 8.91
N LYS A 759 -16.02 -13.30 8.22
CA LYS A 759 -17.17 -13.95 7.58
C LYS A 759 -17.50 -15.23 8.36
N HIS A 760 -18.70 -15.28 8.93
CA HIS A 760 -19.08 -16.36 9.86
C HIS A 760 -19.58 -17.61 9.16
N GLU A 761 -20.18 -17.48 7.99
CA GLU A 761 -20.69 -18.63 7.23
C GLU A 761 -19.95 -18.76 5.89
N PRO A 762 -19.13 -19.81 5.71
CA PRO A 762 -18.48 -20.04 4.44
C PRO A 762 -19.52 -20.23 3.33
N ARG A 763 -19.28 -19.62 2.18
CA ARG A 763 -20.14 -19.80 1.02
C ARG A 763 -20.03 -21.25 0.53
N ALA A 764 -21.12 -21.99 0.53
CA ALA A 764 -21.20 -23.26 -0.15
C ALA A 764 -21.39 -23.00 -1.64
N ASP A 765 -20.30 -22.94 -2.38
CA ASP A 765 -20.31 -22.75 -3.83
C ASP A 765 -20.86 -24.03 -4.49
N LYS A 766 -22.18 -24.09 -4.72
CA LYS A 766 -22.75 -25.06 -5.66
C LYS A 766 -22.46 -24.54 -7.07
N ILE A 767 -21.32 -24.95 -7.59
CA ILE A 767 -20.93 -24.66 -8.96
C ILE A 767 -21.73 -25.60 -9.87
N ASP A 768 -22.52 -25.00 -10.75
CA ASP A 768 -23.27 -25.71 -11.78
C ASP A 768 -22.46 -25.73 -13.10
N MET A 769 -22.37 -26.89 -13.73
CA MET A 769 -21.62 -27.07 -14.97
C MET A 769 -22.11 -26.15 -16.12
N GLY A 770 -23.40 -25.78 -16.13
CA GLY A 770 -23.95 -24.84 -17.13
C GLY A 770 -23.32 -23.44 -17.00
N SER A 771 -23.15 -23.00 -15.79
CA SER A 771 -22.56 -21.68 -15.47
C SER A 771 -21.08 -21.60 -15.77
N GLU A 772 -20.34 -22.71 -15.56
CA GLU A 772 -18.93 -22.78 -15.98
C GLU A 772 -18.81 -22.64 -17.51
N ALA A 773 -19.70 -23.29 -18.27
CA ALA A 773 -19.69 -23.20 -19.74
C ALA A 773 -19.90 -21.76 -20.21
N ILE A 774 -20.88 -21.03 -19.59
CA ILE A 774 -21.13 -19.61 -19.91
C ILE A 774 -19.87 -18.76 -19.64
N MET A 775 -19.21 -18.97 -18.51
CA MET A 775 -18.00 -18.20 -18.17
C MET A 775 -16.84 -18.51 -19.10
N ARG A 776 -16.63 -19.76 -19.52
CA ARG A 776 -15.59 -20.14 -20.50
C ARG A 776 -15.85 -19.57 -21.87
N ASP A 777 -17.09 -19.51 -22.31
CA ASP A 777 -17.48 -18.95 -23.60
C ASP A 777 -17.31 -17.42 -23.60
N ARG A 778 -17.73 -16.76 -22.52
CA ARG A 778 -17.70 -15.30 -22.40
C ARG A 778 -16.28 -14.73 -22.16
N TRP A 779 -15.47 -15.44 -21.37
CA TRP A 779 -14.17 -14.97 -20.88
C TRP A 779 -13.03 -15.97 -21.12
N PRO A 780 -12.87 -16.53 -22.35
CA PRO A 780 -11.92 -17.62 -22.64
C PRO A 780 -10.48 -17.22 -22.30
N ASP A 781 -10.07 -16.02 -22.69
CA ASP A 781 -8.67 -15.56 -22.55
C ASP A 781 -8.26 -15.44 -21.08
N VAL A 782 -9.12 -14.83 -20.23
CA VAL A 782 -8.81 -14.61 -18.82
C VAL A 782 -8.90 -15.91 -18.01
N VAL A 783 -9.82 -16.82 -18.37
CA VAL A 783 -9.91 -18.14 -17.75
C VAL A 783 -8.72 -19.01 -18.14
N GLN A 784 -8.21 -18.85 -19.36
CA GLN A 784 -6.99 -19.54 -19.79
C GLN A 784 -5.74 -18.97 -19.12
N ARG A 785 -5.64 -17.63 -18.99
CA ARG A 785 -4.51 -16.91 -18.43
C ARG A 785 -4.98 -15.68 -17.65
N ASP A 786 -5.05 -15.81 -16.33
CA ASP A 786 -5.28 -14.66 -15.47
C ASP A 786 -4.02 -13.78 -15.44
N PRO A 787 -4.09 -12.48 -15.82
CA PRO A 787 -2.91 -11.61 -15.85
C PRO A 787 -2.32 -11.33 -14.45
N TYR A 788 -3.10 -11.49 -13.40
CA TYR A 788 -2.63 -11.29 -12.02
C TYR A 788 -2.15 -12.58 -11.34
N TYR A 789 -2.15 -13.71 -12.08
CA TYR A 789 -1.65 -15.00 -11.60
C TYR A 789 -0.70 -15.62 -12.61
N ASN A 790 0.60 -15.71 -12.26
CA ASN A 790 1.64 -16.17 -13.18
C ASN A 790 1.37 -17.58 -13.71
N ALA A 791 1.64 -17.80 -15.00
CA ALA A 791 1.37 -19.06 -15.69
C ALA A 791 2.16 -20.26 -15.13
N ASN A 792 3.28 -20.00 -14.43
CA ASN A 792 4.16 -21.01 -13.82
C ASN A 792 3.68 -21.45 -12.42
N LEU A 793 2.63 -20.82 -11.88
CA LEU A 793 2.06 -21.18 -10.60
C LEU A 793 1.04 -22.32 -10.74
N SER A 794 0.71 -22.95 -9.60
CA SER A 794 -0.20 -24.10 -9.53
C SER A 794 -1.58 -23.79 -10.14
N ARG A 795 -2.07 -24.68 -11.00
CA ARG A 795 -3.44 -24.66 -11.54
C ARG A 795 -4.43 -25.47 -10.70
N GLU A 796 -3.92 -26.14 -9.66
CA GLU A 796 -4.75 -26.93 -8.74
C GLU A 796 -5.15 -26.13 -7.51
N ARG A 797 -4.33 -25.17 -7.07
CA ARG A 797 -4.52 -24.36 -5.85
C ARG A 797 -4.15 -22.90 -6.10
N ALA A 798 -4.98 -21.97 -5.61
CA ALA A 798 -4.76 -20.53 -5.70
C ALA A 798 -3.91 -19.99 -4.52
N ASP A 799 -2.85 -20.73 -4.13
CA ASP A 799 -1.96 -20.41 -3.01
C ASP A 799 -0.60 -19.85 -3.46
N PHE A 800 -0.46 -19.55 -4.75
CA PHE A 800 0.76 -19.07 -5.37
C PHE A 800 1.96 -20.03 -5.24
N SER A 801 1.71 -21.32 -4.99
CA SER A 801 2.73 -22.36 -5.02
C SER A 801 3.17 -22.66 -6.45
N LEU A 802 4.35 -23.29 -6.57
CA LEU A 802 4.93 -23.69 -7.86
C LEU A 802 3.99 -24.64 -8.62
N GLY A 803 3.85 -24.42 -9.94
CA GLY A 803 3.18 -25.34 -10.87
C GLY A 803 4.01 -26.61 -11.09
N LYS A 804 3.34 -27.74 -11.35
CA LYS A 804 4.00 -29.02 -11.64
C LYS A 804 4.54 -29.10 -13.06
#